data_f5d2cf83a701fb9c4d7b7761ba970fd9
#
_entry.id   f5d2cf83a701fb9c4d7b7761ba970fd9
#
_cell.length_a   1.000
_cell.length_b   1.000
_cell.length_c   1.000
_cell.angle_alpha   90.00
_cell.angle_beta   90.00
_cell.angle_gamma   90.00
#
_symmetry.space_group_name_H-M   'P 1'
#
loop_
_entity.id
_entity.type
_entity.pdbx_description
1 polymer ?
#
loop_
_entity_poly.entity_id
_entity_poly.type
_entity_poly.pdbx_seq_one_letter_code
_entity_poly.pdbx_strand_id
1 'polypeptide(L)'
;MPNVKNKVRLCTTSPMSQFIVENIGGTPFYNRRSDFERLLEKFVTNPRYKNFFAMPYFEPALHGIEWFVDPEFAQAVKLQSLVGTEQYRAAKRQIVEATNYFKTLMSRANEQEQQYLKCLINYDYSPNVNIDEIAFVSGSKVILGVWGIRPMPGQSLTPVIVTDVEDTRLHRVSFDVTNGKLQGTASFMRRHGYKLNPNIDVPKILPEEGFKFVRWAPFDPNNAQVNDDMHFEAQCEKVATPPPFVPKVEEAKPLPDVPEIVPDVPEPVKHQVIFEPGEGGTLSGPPAVITVPHGTVLDASMVPMVSTFDRYTFLKWDKPIDKPITGDTTFVAQYKRRRSCWRWWRWLLLALLILLSLLILAIVLTRCTSCSGTFGGCVRDTHDRIVGDADNGNRGRIRDITRDEDGNPIDHWDDGDNVIPPLTDDNGELIPPVDNLDPDDPNSPRVVSNRLNVFFEDDNPDFQKFATEFKRVYPGEQYKIIGKDKETRWLLIEVPPEERPKIRDELPSKIPSIKFKVVDEVIMNGGQSSLGSSATNLPKGWHLEAAKIKQAWQITKGNSDVVVAVVDDGIDMNHEMFRGRLVKPYNVFSCDEKLDAGIGHGTHVAGLAAGSADRVGQGAAGVAPNCKIMPVQVFDHNQCTISGVIRGIMYAVRNDADVVNISIGMNFPIDPRSTPPINEQKQVADRYFKPAEDVWKWVFDQASKKNTILVFAAGNNHLLAAIQPQLRSANTINVGALGQNNIMTEWSNFGKTVYVTAPGAGIYSSMPGNRYEEQDGTSMAAPIVTGIVALMKSVNKNVTVSQATSALVSTGVGIRNGNESGPAVQADKAVNKIKQL
;
A
#
# COMPACT_ATOMS: atom_id res chain seq x y z
N MET A 1 -3.60 27.07 -30.95
CA MET A 1 -2.85 26.78 -29.69
C MET A 1 -3.22 27.85 -28.69
N PRO A 2 -3.70 27.49 -27.45
CA PRO A 2 -3.96 28.51 -26.45
C PRO A 2 -2.63 29.14 -26.03
N ASN A 3 -2.63 30.46 -26.02
CA ASN A 3 -1.50 31.33 -25.81
C ASN A 3 -0.92 31.18 -24.39
N VAL A 4 0.20 30.47 -24.20
CA VAL A 4 0.96 30.43 -22.92
C VAL A 4 1.48 31.81 -22.55
N LYS A 5 1.53 32.75 -23.47
CA LYS A 5 2.02 34.13 -23.26
C LYS A 5 1.30 34.96 -22.17
N ASN A 6 0.14 34.50 -21.69
CA ASN A 6 -0.66 35.23 -20.68
C ASN A 6 -0.97 34.40 -19.44
N LYS A 7 -0.19 33.37 -19.11
CA LYS A 7 -0.36 32.61 -17.87
C LYS A 7 0.56 33.14 -16.77
N VAL A 8 0.10 33.07 -15.54
CA VAL A 8 0.88 33.44 -14.34
C VAL A 8 1.27 32.20 -13.57
N ARG A 9 2.43 32.22 -12.94
CA ARG A 9 2.89 31.13 -12.09
C ARG A 9 2.15 31.20 -10.74
N LEU A 10 1.46 30.13 -10.40
CA LEU A 10 0.70 29.97 -9.14
C LEU A 10 1.60 29.51 -7.99
N CYS A 11 2.36 28.44 -8.24
CA CYS A 11 3.21 27.82 -7.23
C CYS A 11 4.29 26.95 -7.89
N THR A 12 5.23 26.48 -7.08
CA THR A 12 6.24 25.49 -7.47
C THR A 12 6.24 24.30 -6.52
N THR A 13 6.61 23.13 -7.05
CA THR A 13 6.89 21.90 -6.26
C THR A 13 8.30 21.46 -6.57
N SER A 14 9.21 21.53 -5.59
CA SER A 14 10.60 21.10 -5.72
C SER A 14 11.17 20.68 -4.37
N PRO A 15 12.21 19.84 -4.32
CA PRO A 15 12.83 19.14 -5.44
C PRO A 15 12.04 17.89 -5.85
N MET A 16 12.16 17.48 -7.12
CA MET A 16 11.46 16.32 -7.68
C MET A 16 11.82 15.00 -6.99
N SER A 17 12.98 14.91 -6.36
CA SER A 17 13.40 13.76 -5.56
C SER A 17 12.49 13.45 -4.37
N GLN A 18 11.59 14.36 -4.01
CA GLN A 18 10.61 14.18 -2.93
C GLN A 18 9.25 13.68 -3.44
N PHE A 19 9.10 13.49 -4.76
CA PHE A 19 7.81 13.19 -5.37
C PHE A 19 7.86 11.97 -6.27
N ILE A 20 6.77 11.21 -6.27
CA ILE A 20 6.49 10.20 -7.28
C ILE A 20 5.69 10.88 -8.38
N VAL A 21 6.17 10.78 -9.61
CA VAL A 21 5.55 11.40 -10.79
C VAL A 21 4.70 10.37 -11.51
N GLU A 22 3.45 10.71 -11.82
CA GLU A 22 2.60 9.86 -12.64
C GLU A 22 3.15 9.80 -14.08
N ASN A 23 3.19 8.58 -14.62
CA ASN A 23 3.65 8.33 -15.98
C ASN A 23 2.48 7.85 -16.86
N ILE A 24 2.36 8.42 -18.06
CA ILE A 24 1.36 8.03 -19.03
C ILE A 24 2.09 7.48 -20.25
N GLY A 25 1.92 6.17 -20.51
CA GLY A 25 2.63 5.51 -21.61
C GLY A 25 4.16 5.62 -21.50
N GLY A 26 4.69 5.51 -20.26
CA GLY A 26 6.13 5.59 -19.98
C GLY A 26 6.72 6.99 -20.01
N THR A 27 5.90 8.03 -20.16
CA THR A 27 6.33 9.44 -20.17
C THR A 27 5.76 10.19 -18.97
N PRO A 28 6.57 10.97 -18.22
CA PRO A 28 6.07 11.81 -17.13
C PRO A 28 4.93 12.73 -17.59
N PHE A 29 3.88 12.86 -16.79
CA PHE A 29 2.65 13.59 -17.14
C PHE A 29 2.92 15.05 -17.55
N TYR A 30 3.85 15.72 -16.92
CA TYR A 30 4.18 17.12 -17.21
C TYR A 30 4.74 17.32 -18.63
N ASN A 31 5.27 16.28 -19.23
CA ASN A 31 5.69 16.28 -20.65
C ASN A 31 4.53 15.97 -21.62
N ARG A 32 3.32 15.70 -21.11
CA ARG A 32 2.09 15.42 -21.87
C ARG A 32 1.09 16.58 -21.83
N ARG A 33 1.52 17.77 -21.49
CA ARG A 33 0.66 18.94 -21.32
C ARG A 33 -0.34 19.15 -22.46
N SER A 34 0.10 19.11 -23.72
CA SER A 34 -0.77 19.28 -24.89
C SER A 34 -1.84 18.21 -25.01
N ASP A 35 -1.57 17.01 -24.51
CA ASP A 35 -2.55 15.92 -24.49
C ASP A 35 -3.63 16.19 -23.43
N PHE A 36 -3.24 16.69 -22.26
CA PHE A 36 -4.18 17.14 -21.24
C PHE A 36 -5.04 18.31 -21.68
N GLU A 37 -4.45 19.33 -22.31
CA GLU A 37 -5.20 20.48 -22.86
C GLU A 37 -6.24 20.00 -23.86
N ARG A 38 -5.88 19.13 -24.79
CA ARG A 38 -6.78 18.55 -25.80
C ARG A 38 -7.88 17.69 -25.16
N LEU A 39 -7.54 16.92 -24.13
CA LEU A 39 -8.48 16.10 -23.38
C LEU A 39 -9.51 16.98 -22.68
N LEU A 40 -9.07 18.03 -21.98
CA LEU A 40 -9.95 18.96 -21.29
C LEU A 40 -10.84 19.71 -22.28
N GLU A 41 -10.32 20.13 -23.44
CA GLU A 41 -11.13 20.75 -24.50
C GLU A 41 -12.21 19.79 -25.05
N LYS A 42 -11.87 18.50 -25.20
CA LYS A 42 -12.78 17.48 -25.74
C LYS A 42 -13.91 17.13 -24.75
N PHE A 43 -13.60 16.95 -23.48
CA PHE A 43 -14.52 16.36 -22.49
C PHE A 43 -15.18 17.37 -21.58
N VAL A 44 -14.51 18.49 -21.24
CA VAL A 44 -15.04 19.47 -20.28
C VAL A 44 -15.95 20.46 -20.98
N THR A 45 -17.24 20.13 -21.00
CA THR A 45 -18.30 21.00 -21.53
C THR A 45 -18.80 22.05 -20.53
N ASN A 46 -18.63 21.79 -19.21
CA ASN A 46 -19.04 22.71 -18.16
C ASN A 46 -17.99 23.83 -17.99
N PRO A 47 -18.34 25.11 -18.26
CA PRO A 47 -17.39 26.23 -18.17
C PRO A 47 -16.77 26.39 -16.77
N ARG A 48 -17.47 25.95 -15.72
CA ARG A 48 -17.01 26.03 -14.31
C ARG A 48 -15.74 25.21 -14.07
N TYR A 49 -15.54 24.11 -14.81
CA TYR A 49 -14.39 23.22 -14.62
C TYR A 49 -13.32 23.35 -15.72
N LYS A 50 -13.50 24.29 -16.65
CA LYS A 50 -12.57 24.47 -17.77
C LYS A 50 -11.16 24.87 -17.32
N ASN A 51 -11.08 25.69 -16.26
CA ASN A 51 -9.83 26.18 -15.67
C ASN A 51 -9.61 25.64 -14.25
N PHE A 52 -10.11 24.42 -13.97
CA PHE A 52 -10.03 23.82 -12.64
C PHE A 52 -8.61 23.33 -12.29
N PHE A 53 -7.77 23.08 -13.28
CA PHE A 53 -6.40 22.60 -13.10
C PHE A 53 -5.36 23.61 -13.53
N ALA A 54 -4.36 23.84 -12.67
CA ALA A 54 -3.14 24.54 -13.05
C ALA A 54 -2.32 23.66 -14.04
N MET A 55 -1.65 24.28 -14.97
CA MET A 55 -0.87 23.55 -15.99
C MET A 55 0.59 23.41 -15.55
N PRO A 56 1.14 22.18 -15.61
CA PRO A 56 2.51 21.92 -15.17
C PRO A 56 3.54 22.37 -16.20
N TYR A 57 4.68 22.79 -15.70
CA TYR A 57 5.89 23.03 -16.43
C TYR A 57 7.08 22.51 -15.63
N PHE A 58 7.84 21.57 -16.17
CA PHE A 58 9.03 21.08 -15.50
C PHE A 58 10.20 22.03 -15.69
N GLU A 59 10.75 22.54 -14.56
CA GLU A 59 11.91 23.42 -14.55
C GLU A 59 13.16 22.64 -14.09
N PRO A 60 14.05 22.24 -15.05
CA PRO A 60 15.21 21.43 -14.74
C PRO A 60 16.20 22.11 -13.79
N ALA A 61 16.34 23.44 -13.84
CA ALA A 61 17.26 24.18 -12.97
C ALA A 61 16.84 24.11 -11.50
N LEU A 62 15.53 24.03 -11.22
CA LEU A 62 14.96 23.87 -9.88
C LEU A 62 14.75 22.40 -9.50
N HIS A 63 14.99 21.46 -10.41
CA HIS A 63 14.54 20.07 -10.26
C HIS A 63 13.11 19.97 -9.74
N GLY A 64 12.20 20.78 -10.31
CA GLY A 64 10.85 20.95 -9.83
C GLY A 64 9.83 21.21 -10.93
N ILE A 65 8.54 21.23 -10.54
CA ILE A 65 7.43 21.57 -11.42
C ILE A 65 6.89 22.94 -11.04
N GLU A 66 6.76 23.81 -12.01
CA GLU A 66 6.05 25.08 -11.89
C GLU A 66 4.63 24.92 -12.42
N TRP A 67 3.69 25.56 -11.73
CA TRP A 67 2.26 25.43 -12.02
C TRP A 67 1.70 26.77 -12.47
N PHE A 68 1.13 26.80 -13.66
CA PHE A 68 0.66 28.02 -14.32
C PHE A 68 -0.86 28.06 -14.42
N VAL A 69 -1.43 29.25 -14.23
CA VAL A 69 -2.87 29.52 -14.23
C VAL A 69 -3.19 30.76 -15.05
N ASP A 70 -4.47 31.00 -15.32
CA ASP A 70 -4.92 32.25 -15.90
C ASP A 70 -4.69 33.41 -14.93
N PRO A 71 -4.50 34.66 -15.44
CA PRO A 71 -4.23 35.83 -14.61
C PRO A 71 -5.28 36.13 -13.53
N GLU A 72 -6.52 35.68 -13.74
CA GLU A 72 -7.60 35.79 -12.74
C GLU A 72 -7.31 35.07 -11.42
N PHE A 73 -6.38 34.12 -11.42
CA PHE A 73 -5.94 33.36 -10.26
C PHE A 73 -4.61 33.87 -9.66
N ALA A 74 -4.05 34.97 -10.14
CA ALA A 74 -2.78 35.53 -9.64
C ALA A 74 -2.77 35.83 -8.13
N GLN A 75 -3.94 36.11 -7.56
CA GLN A 75 -4.14 36.39 -6.13
C GLN A 75 -4.79 35.21 -5.37
N ALA A 76 -4.76 33.99 -5.95
CA ALA A 76 -5.35 32.83 -5.28
C ALA A 76 -4.56 32.48 -4.01
N VAL A 77 -5.28 32.15 -2.94
CA VAL A 77 -4.72 31.72 -1.65
C VAL A 77 -4.89 30.21 -1.47
N LYS A 78 -4.00 29.56 -0.73
CA LYS A 78 -4.13 28.13 -0.41
C LYS A 78 -5.43 27.86 0.34
N LEU A 79 -6.09 26.76 0.00
CA LEU A 79 -7.31 26.31 0.67
C LEU A 79 -7.08 26.10 2.17
N GLN A 80 -5.93 25.58 2.57
CA GLN A 80 -5.54 25.39 3.97
C GLN A 80 -5.60 26.68 4.79
N SER A 81 -5.27 27.85 4.21
CA SER A 81 -5.33 29.14 4.92
C SER A 81 -6.76 29.63 5.22
N LEU A 82 -7.77 28.97 4.62
CA LEU A 82 -9.18 29.31 4.76
C LEU A 82 -9.94 28.38 5.72
N VAL A 83 -9.26 27.45 6.36
CA VAL A 83 -9.86 26.47 7.28
C VAL A 83 -10.73 27.19 8.34
N GLY A 84 -11.93 26.66 8.59
CA GLY A 84 -12.91 27.22 9.50
C GLY A 84 -13.86 28.28 8.90
N THR A 85 -13.59 28.81 7.70
CA THR A 85 -14.43 29.79 7.02
C THR A 85 -15.54 29.16 6.18
N GLU A 86 -16.55 29.94 5.84
CA GLU A 86 -17.57 29.50 4.88
C GLU A 86 -17.01 29.33 3.47
N GLN A 87 -16.03 30.15 3.11
CA GLN A 87 -15.31 30.04 1.84
C GLN A 87 -14.58 28.69 1.71
N TYR A 88 -14.00 28.21 2.80
CA TYR A 88 -13.40 26.86 2.86
C TYR A 88 -14.44 25.76 2.57
N ARG A 89 -15.58 25.80 3.26
CA ARG A 89 -16.65 24.81 3.06
C ARG A 89 -17.21 24.83 1.64
N ALA A 90 -17.38 26.03 1.07
CA ALA A 90 -17.84 26.20 -0.31
C ALA A 90 -16.81 25.63 -1.30
N ALA A 91 -15.52 25.89 -1.08
CA ALA A 91 -14.44 25.38 -1.91
C ALA A 91 -14.35 23.85 -1.84
N LYS A 92 -14.47 23.26 -0.65
CA LYS A 92 -14.47 21.78 -0.48
C LYS A 92 -15.63 21.14 -1.25
N ARG A 93 -16.85 21.68 -1.16
CA ARG A 93 -18.00 21.20 -1.96
C ARG A 93 -17.71 21.27 -3.45
N GLN A 94 -17.11 22.39 -3.92
CA GLN A 94 -16.78 22.55 -5.33
C GLN A 94 -15.72 21.54 -5.81
N ILE A 95 -14.76 21.17 -4.96
CA ILE A 95 -13.75 20.16 -5.28
C ILE A 95 -14.42 18.79 -5.42
N VAL A 96 -15.29 18.42 -4.48
CA VAL A 96 -16.05 17.15 -4.56
C VAL A 96 -16.90 17.09 -5.82
N GLU A 97 -17.66 18.16 -6.13
CA GLU A 97 -18.45 18.25 -7.35
C GLU A 97 -17.60 18.10 -8.62
N ALA A 98 -16.41 18.76 -8.64
CA ALA A 98 -15.48 18.65 -9.76
C ALA A 98 -14.92 17.24 -9.90
N THR A 99 -14.51 16.64 -8.79
CA THR A 99 -13.98 15.25 -8.76
C THR A 99 -15.02 14.28 -9.33
N ASN A 100 -16.26 14.34 -8.85
CA ASN A 100 -17.36 13.51 -9.36
C ASN A 100 -17.64 13.76 -10.84
N TYR A 101 -17.60 15.01 -11.28
CA TYR A 101 -17.74 15.34 -12.71
C TYR A 101 -16.64 14.65 -13.55
N PHE A 102 -15.36 14.74 -13.12
CA PHE A 102 -14.25 14.08 -13.84
C PHE A 102 -14.34 12.56 -13.77
N LYS A 103 -14.81 11.96 -12.67
CA LYS A 103 -15.12 10.53 -12.59
C LYS A 103 -16.18 10.11 -13.60
N THR A 104 -17.25 10.89 -13.79
CA THR A 104 -18.27 10.58 -14.81
C THR A 104 -17.75 10.68 -16.24
N LEU A 105 -16.75 11.51 -16.51
CA LEU A 105 -16.12 11.57 -17.82
C LEU A 105 -15.32 10.29 -18.14
N MET A 106 -14.75 9.63 -17.13
CA MET A 106 -14.01 8.38 -17.35
C MET A 106 -14.87 7.27 -17.95
N SER A 107 -16.16 7.19 -17.60
CA SER A 107 -17.07 6.19 -18.18
C SER A 107 -17.31 6.37 -19.70
N ARG A 108 -16.99 7.55 -20.24
CA ARG A 108 -17.15 7.91 -21.67
C ARG A 108 -15.81 7.97 -22.42
N ALA A 109 -14.71 7.78 -21.73
CA ALA A 109 -13.36 7.89 -22.25
C ALA A 109 -12.81 6.51 -22.62
N ASN A 110 -11.95 6.45 -23.64
CA ASN A 110 -11.21 5.24 -23.97
C ASN A 110 -10.10 4.99 -22.91
N GLU A 111 -9.47 3.83 -22.95
CA GLU A 111 -8.49 3.40 -21.93
C GLU A 111 -7.32 4.39 -21.78
N GLN A 112 -6.80 4.93 -22.86
CA GLN A 112 -5.75 5.94 -22.82
C GLN A 112 -6.24 7.26 -22.21
N GLU A 113 -7.41 7.72 -22.57
CA GLU A 113 -8.02 8.94 -22.02
C GLU A 113 -8.35 8.80 -20.54
N GLN A 114 -8.75 7.60 -20.10
CA GLN A 114 -8.95 7.29 -18.67
C GLN A 114 -7.66 7.45 -17.86
N GLN A 115 -6.49 7.08 -18.39
CA GLN A 115 -5.22 7.30 -17.71
C GLN A 115 -4.94 8.78 -17.50
N TYR A 116 -5.24 9.64 -18.49
CA TYR A 116 -5.12 11.09 -18.33
C TYR A 116 -6.10 11.65 -17.29
N LEU A 117 -7.37 11.23 -17.33
CA LEU A 117 -8.38 11.68 -16.37
C LEU A 117 -8.02 11.24 -14.92
N LYS A 118 -7.54 10.01 -14.74
CA LYS A 118 -7.01 9.54 -13.44
C LYS A 118 -5.84 10.38 -12.96
N CYS A 119 -4.93 10.76 -13.85
CA CYS A 119 -3.80 11.60 -13.50
C CYS A 119 -4.23 13.00 -13.01
N LEU A 120 -5.26 13.62 -13.62
CA LEU A 120 -5.82 14.90 -13.20
C LEU A 120 -6.41 14.87 -11.78
N ILE A 121 -7.08 13.80 -11.42
CA ILE A 121 -7.71 13.62 -10.11
C ILE A 121 -6.97 12.60 -9.24
N ASN A 122 -5.64 12.48 -9.41
CA ASN A 122 -4.83 11.52 -8.68
C ASN A 122 -4.88 11.70 -7.16
N TYR A 123 -5.18 12.91 -6.67
CA TYR A 123 -5.39 13.20 -5.25
C TYR A 123 -6.56 12.41 -4.65
N ASP A 124 -7.59 12.09 -5.43
CA ASP A 124 -8.74 11.31 -5.01
C ASP A 124 -8.41 9.82 -4.86
N TYR A 125 -7.39 9.35 -5.60
CA TYR A 125 -6.88 7.98 -5.53
C TYR A 125 -5.58 7.85 -4.70
N SER A 126 -5.11 8.95 -4.13
CA SER A 126 -3.84 9.01 -3.39
C SER A 126 -4.09 9.52 -1.98
N PRO A 127 -4.31 8.65 -0.99
CA PRO A 127 -4.66 9.04 0.37
C PRO A 127 -3.62 9.96 1.05
N ASN A 128 -2.43 10.03 0.47
CA ASN A 128 -1.31 10.83 0.97
C ASN A 128 -1.23 12.24 0.34
N VAL A 129 -2.20 12.64 -0.47
CA VAL A 129 -2.27 13.98 -1.04
C VAL A 129 -3.32 14.78 -0.29
N ASN A 130 -2.87 15.73 0.53
CA ASN A 130 -3.77 16.62 1.23
C ASN A 130 -4.31 17.68 0.27
N ILE A 131 -5.59 17.60 -0.04
CA ILE A 131 -6.25 18.54 -0.96
C ILE A 131 -6.17 19.99 -0.49
N ASP A 132 -6.11 20.25 0.80
CA ASP A 132 -6.05 21.59 1.37
C ASP A 132 -4.69 22.27 1.10
N GLU A 133 -3.64 21.50 0.86
CA GLU A 133 -2.31 21.99 0.52
C GLU A 133 -2.13 22.27 -0.98
N ILE A 134 -2.86 21.54 -1.85
CA ILE A 134 -2.68 21.59 -3.30
C ILE A 134 -3.76 22.37 -4.03
N ALA A 135 -4.87 22.70 -3.37
CA ALA A 135 -5.94 23.53 -3.92
C ALA A 135 -5.77 24.99 -3.52
N PHE A 136 -6.23 25.89 -4.41
CA PHE A 136 -6.16 27.33 -4.25
C PHE A 136 -7.53 27.95 -4.54
N VAL A 137 -7.81 29.09 -3.92
CA VAL A 137 -9.11 29.79 -4.02
C VAL A 137 -8.89 31.24 -4.40
N SER A 138 -9.58 31.68 -5.46
CA SER A 138 -9.66 33.09 -5.88
C SER A 138 -11.12 33.51 -5.95
N GLY A 139 -11.58 34.35 -5.00
CA GLY A 139 -13.00 34.70 -4.88
C GLY A 139 -13.87 33.46 -4.61
N SER A 140 -14.80 33.15 -5.52
CA SER A 140 -15.66 31.97 -5.46
C SER A 140 -15.15 30.79 -6.32
N LYS A 141 -14.00 30.93 -6.97
CA LYS A 141 -13.44 29.92 -7.88
C LYS A 141 -12.35 29.13 -7.18
N VAL A 142 -12.32 27.82 -7.44
CA VAL A 142 -11.31 26.90 -6.96
C VAL A 142 -10.46 26.41 -8.12
N ILE A 143 -9.16 26.30 -7.88
CA ILE A 143 -8.21 25.70 -8.81
C ILE A 143 -7.36 24.67 -8.10
N LEU A 144 -7.17 23.53 -8.73
CA LEU A 144 -6.22 22.53 -8.27
C LEU A 144 -4.83 22.90 -8.79
N GLY A 145 -4.01 23.42 -7.87
CA GLY A 145 -2.69 23.95 -8.20
C GLY A 145 -1.68 22.85 -8.50
N VAL A 146 -1.84 21.67 -7.89
CA VAL A 146 -0.89 20.56 -8.03
C VAL A 146 -1.65 19.26 -8.27
N TRP A 147 -1.25 18.48 -9.27
CA TRP A 147 -1.83 17.19 -9.63
C TRP A 147 -0.82 16.33 -10.39
N GLY A 148 -1.10 15.04 -10.60
CA GLY A 148 -0.21 14.13 -11.33
C GLY A 148 1.11 13.81 -10.62
N ILE A 149 1.27 14.27 -9.39
CA ILE A 149 2.37 13.90 -8.49
C ILE A 149 1.81 13.52 -7.13
N ARG A 150 2.58 12.73 -6.40
CA ARG A 150 2.32 12.41 -5.00
C ARG A 150 3.63 12.44 -4.23
N PRO A 151 3.61 12.83 -2.96
CA PRO A 151 4.84 12.87 -2.16
C PRO A 151 5.42 11.48 -2.00
N MET A 152 6.74 11.38 -1.94
CA MET A 152 7.40 10.18 -1.47
C MET A 152 7.06 9.91 0.00
N PRO A 153 7.13 8.66 0.48
CA PRO A 153 6.96 8.36 1.88
C PRO A 153 7.81 9.27 2.78
N GLY A 154 7.18 9.92 3.76
CA GLY A 154 7.85 10.86 4.65
C GLY A 154 8.04 12.29 4.11
N GLN A 155 7.53 12.61 2.93
CA GLN A 155 7.56 13.96 2.35
C GLN A 155 6.16 14.58 2.30
N SER A 156 6.08 15.89 2.45
CA SER A 156 4.85 16.66 2.30
C SER A 156 4.80 17.29 0.91
N LEU A 157 3.60 17.33 0.31
CA LEU A 157 3.34 18.03 -0.94
C LEU A 157 2.97 19.48 -0.64
N THR A 158 3.93 20.27 -0.15
CA THR A 158 3.69 21.67 0.19
C THR A 158 4.21 22.58 -0.92
N PRO A 159 3.36 23.00 -1.88
CA PRO A 159 3.79 23.89 -2.94
C PRO A 159 4.12 25.29 -2.38
N VAL A 160 5.22 25.86 -2.87
CA VAL A 160 5.66 27.21 -2.50
C VAL A 160 4.96 28.21 -3.41
N ILE A 161 4.25 29.18 -2.81
CA ILE A 161 3.68 30.30 -3.56
C ILE A 161 4.82 31.24 -3.95
N VAL A 162 4.88 31.60 -5.22
CA VAL A 162 5.91 32.49 -5.74
C VAL A 162 5.35 33.88 -5.88
N THR A 163 6.02 34.83 -5.22
CA THR A 163 5.62 36.27 -5.21
C THR A 163 6.42 37.15 -6.19
N ASP A 164 7.53 36.60 -6.76
CA ASP A 164 8.41 37.41 -7.60
C ASP A 164 8.08 37.27 -9.10
N VAL A 165 8.09 38.42 -9.80
CA VAL A 165 7.83 38.51 -11.24
C VAL A 165 9.16 38.36 -11.98
N GLU A 166 9.65 37.11 -12.12
CA GLU A 166 10.70 36.81 -13.10
C GLU A 166 10.11 36.69 -14.51
N ASP A 167 10.95 36.79 -15.53
CA ASP A 167 10.56 36.58 -16.94
C ASP A 167 10.01 35.15 -17.15
N THR A 168 8.67 35.04 -17.20
CA THR A 168 7.96 33.76 -17.26
C THR A 168 7.65 33.32 -18.68
N ARG A 169 8.25 33.97 -19.71
CA ARG A 169 8.03 33.55 -21.11
C ARG A 169 8.48 32.12 -21.34
N LEU A 170 7.56 31.32 -21.85
CA LEU A 170 7.81 29.93 -22.20
C LEU A 170 7.83 29.78 -23.72
N HIS A 171 8.83 29.06 -24.22
CA HIS A 171 9.00 28.71 -25.61
C HIS A 171 8.85 27.21 -25.80
N ARG A 172 8.31 26.84 -26.96
CA ARG A 172 8.18 25.43 -27.34
C ARG A 172 9.48 24.91 -27.92
N VAL A 173 9.91 23.74 -27.47
CA VAL A 173 10.95 22.94 -28.13
C VAL A 173 10.31 21.67 -28.63
N SER A 174 10.48 21.34 -29.90
CA SER A 174 9.91 20.16 -30.53
C SER A 174 10.93 19.40 -31.35
N PHE A 175 10.75 18.08 -31.44
CA PHE A 175 11.63 17.17 -32.18
C PHE A 175 10.79 16.27 -33.05
N ASP A 176 11.28 16.06 -34.30
CA ASP A 176 10.73 15.10 -35.23
C ASP A 176 11.84 14.23 -35.84
N VAL A 177 11.48 13.08 -36.40
CA VAL A 177 12.39 12.17 -37.04
C VAL A 177 11.73 11.55 -38.27
N THR A 178 12.45 11.57 -39.39
CA THR A 178 12.08 10.85 -40.61
C THR A 178 12.96 9.60 -40.71
N ASN A 179 12.37 8.44 -41.03
CA ASN A 179 13.03 7.12 -41.06
C ASN A 179 13.63 6.68 -39.69
N GLY A 180 12.87 6.87 -38.63
CA GLY A 180 13.23 6.47 -37.27
C GLY A 180 12.12 6.72 -36.27
N LYS A 181 12.42 6.46 -34.98
CA LYS A 181 11.54 6.74 -33.85
C LYS A 181 12.29 7.56 -32.82
N LEU A 182 11.60 8.51 -32.20
CA LEU A 182 12.09 9.22 -31.03
C LEU A 182 11.89 8.37 -29.78
N GLN A 183 12.95 8.21 -29.01
CA GLN A 183 12.89 7.65 -27.65
C GLN A 183 13.08 8.79 -26.64
N GLY A 184 11.97 9.31 -26.12
CA GLY A 184 11.92 10.47 -25.26
C GLY A 184 10.76 11.38 -25.62
N THR A 185 10.77 12.60 -25.09
CA THR A 185 9.68 13.57 -25.28
C THR A 185 9.82 14.33 -26.59
N ALA A 186 8.85 14.22 -27.48
CA ALA A 186 8.85 14.87 -28.79
C ALA A 186 8.59 16.40 -28.74
N SER A 187 8.00 16.93 -27.68
CA SER A 187 7.75 18.36 -27.54
C SER A 187 7.51 18.75 -26.08
N PHE A 188 8.12 19.85 -25.67
CA PHE A 188 7.97 20.42 -24.33
C PHE A 188 8.15 21.95 -24.35
N MET A 189 7.89 22.58 -23.20
CA MET A 189 8.10 24.02 -23.01
C MET A 189 9.33 24.27 -22.14
N ARG A 190 10.08 25.35 -22.43
CA ARG A 190 11.21 25.83 -21.63
C ARG A 190 11.15 27.36 -21.51
N ARG A 191 11.72 27.88 -20.42
CA ARG A 191 11.82 29.33 -20.21
C ARG A 191 12.74 29.98 -21.23
N HIS A 192 12.48 31.26 -21.45
CA HIS A 192 13.42 32.12 -22.19
C HIS A 192 14.81 32.09 -21.52
N GLY A 193 15.84 31.90 -22.32
CA GLY A 193 17.21 31.80 -21.85
C GLY A 193 17.64 30.40 -21.34
N TYR A 194 16.74 29.43 -21.25
CA TYR A 194 17.08 28.07 -20.81
C TYR A 194 18.01 27.37 -21.79
N LYS A 195 19.06 26.72 -21.28
CA LYS A 195 20.00 25.93 -22.07
C LYS A 195 19.59 24.46 -22.05
N LEU A 196 19.31 23.86 -23.20
CA LEU A 196 18.88 22.47 -23.31
C LEU A 196 19.93 21.51 -22.72
N ASN A 197 19.46 20.56 -21.91
CA ASN A 197 20.31 19.52 -21.35
C ASN A 197 20.31 18.27 -22.27
N PRO A 198 21.45 17.85 -22.81
CA PRO A 198 21.52 16.71 -23.74
C PRO A 198 20.96 15.40 -23.20
N ASN A 199 21.04 15.19 -21.88
CA ASN A 199 20.61 13.93 -21.27
C ASN A 199 19.12 13.91 -20.86
N ILE A 200 18.49 15.08 -20.78
CA ILE A 200 17.10 15.24 -20.28
C ILE A 200 16.18 15.73 -21.38
N ASP A 201 16.61 16.72 -22.17
CA ASP A 201 15.77 17.45 -23.10
C ASP A 201 15.86 16.91 -24.52
N VAL A 202 16.96 16.27 -24.91
CA VAL A 202 17.17 15.81 -26.27
C VAL A 202 16.82 14.32 -26.38
N PRO A 203 15.79 13.94 -27.17
CA PRO A 203 15.39 12.54 -27.31
C PRO A 203 16.46 11.74 -28.05
N LYS A 204 16.60 10.46 -27.69
CA LYS A 204 17.44 9.52 -28.45
C LYS A 204 16.74 9.12 -29.74
N ILE A 205 17.53 8.95 -30.78
CA ILE A 205 17.02 8.50 -32.09
C ILE A 205 17.24 7.00 -32.23
N LEU A 206 16.18 6.28 -32.61
CA LEU A 206 16.22 4.89 -33.04
C LEU A 206 15.93 4.87 -34.56
N PRO A 207 16.96 4.85 -35.43
CA PRO A 207 16.75 4.78 -36.85
C PRO A 207 16.03 3.49 -37.28
N GLU A 208 15.25 3.53 -38.34
CA GLU A 208 14.68 2.34 -38.97
C GLU A 208 15.77 1.44 -39.55
N GLU A 209 15.43 0.17 -39.76
CA GLU A 209 16.35 -0.82 -40.32
C GLU A 209 16.86 -0.34 -41.71
N GLY A 210 18.17 -0.31 -41.87
CA GLY A 210 18.83 0.21 -43.06
C GLY A 210 19.11 1.72 -43.05
N PHE A 211 18.79 2.43 -41.98
CA PHE A 211 19.12 3.84 -41.79
C PHE A 211 20.06 4.04 -40.61
N LYS A 212 20.84 5.14 -40.60
CA LYS A 212 21.64 5.60 -39.47
C LYS A 212 21.34 7.08 -39.20
N PHE A 213 21.28 7.45 -37.96
CA PHE A 213 21.22 8.86 -37.56
C PHE A 213 22.52 9.57 -37.90
N VAL A 214 22.40 10.76 -38.45
CA VAL A 214 23.54 11.57 -38.88
C VAL A 214 23.67 12.83 -38.04
N ARG A 215 22.61 13.63 -37.98
CA ARG A 215 22.61 14.90 -37.28
C ARG A 215 21.20 15.41 -36.98
N TRP A 216 21.09 16.40 -36.14
CA TRP A 216 19.91 17.25 -36.02
C TRP A 216 19.96 18.43 -36.98
N ALA A 217 18.80 18.88 -37.43
CA ALA A 217 18.61 20.10 -38.21
C ALA A 217 17.60 21.02 -37.48
N PRO A 218 17.72 22.36 -37.55
CA PRO A 218 18.71 23.12 -38.33
C PRO A 218 20.12 23.15 -37.71
N PHE A 219 20.26 22.83 -36.44
CA PHE A 219 21.55 22.74 -35.72
C PHE A 219 21.46 21.72 -34.57
N ASP A 220 22.56 21.42 -33.89
CA ASP A 220 22.57 20.48 -32.78
C ASP A 220 21.84 21.05 -31.56
N PRO A 221 20.79 20.39 -31.05
CA PRO A 221 20.05 20.83 -29.86
C PRO A 221 20.88 20.71 -28.58
N ASN A 222 21.97 19.95 -28.58
CA ASN A 222 22.78 19.77 -27.41
C ASN A 222 23.38 21.10 -26.94
N ASN A 223 22.92 21.58 -25.77
CA ASN A 223 23.26 22.88 -25.21
C ASN A 223 22.71 24.13 -25.95
N ALA A 224 21.72 23.99 -26.83
CA ALA A 224 21.04 25.09 -27.43
C ALA A 224 20.34 25.97 -26.39
N GLN A 225 20.37 27.29 -26.56
CA GLN A 225 19.69 28.24 -25.68
C GLN A 225 18.29 28.56 -26.24
N VAL A 226 17.27 28.41 -25.41
CA VAL A 226 15.88 28.60 -25.81
C VAL A 226 15.48 30.07 -25.66
N ASN A 227 15.55 30.82 -26.78
CA ASN A 227 15.16 32.21 -26.80
C ASN A 227 13.83 32.46 -27.55
N ASP A 228 13.41 31.50 -28.38
CA ASP A 228 12.16 31.45 -29.12
C ASP A 228 11.68 30.00 -29.27
N ASP A 229 10.52 29.80 -29.90
CA ASP A 229 10.03 28.45 -30.25
C ASP A 229 11.03 27.75 -31.16
N MET A 230 11.44 26.53 -30.84
CA MET A 230 12.45 25.76 -31.57
C MET A 230 11.88 24.44 -32.05
N HIS A 231 12.31 24.06 -33.25
CA HIS A 231 11.97 22.77 -33.85
C HIS A 231 13.23 22.10 -34.40
N PHE A 232 13.44 20.85 -34.07
CA PHE A 232 14.58 20.03 -34.47
C PHE A 232 14.09 18.80 -35.20
N GLU A 233 14.70 18.53 -36.38
CA GLU A 233 14.44 17.32 -37.15
C GLU A 233 15.69 16.44 -37.19
N ALA A 234 15.55 15.18 -36.77
CA ALA A 234 16.61 14.20 -36.89
C ALA A 234 16.77 13.72 -38.32
N GLN A 235 17.93 13.93 -38.88
CA GLN A 235 18.26 13.48 -40.24
C GLN A 235 18.87 12.09 -40.18
N CYS A 236 18.19 11.10 -40.78
CA CYS A 236 18.65 9.74 -40.93
C CYS A 236 18.95 9.45 -42.41
N GLU A 237 20.13 8.92 -42.71
CA GLU A 237 20.57 8.53 -44.03
C GLU A 237 20.53 7.02 -44.22
N LYS A 238 20.21 6.56 -45.43
CA LYS A 238 20.21 5.15 -45.80
C LYS A 238 21.64 4.61 -45.77
N VAL A 239 21.84 3.52 -45.05
CA VAL A 239 23.14 2.83 -45.04
C VAL A 239 23.33 2.17 -46.38
N ALA A 240 24.39 2.57 -47.13
CA ALA A 240 24.75 1.91 -48.38
C ALA A 240 25.04 0.43 -48.08
N THR A 241 24.27 -0.45 -48.71
CA THR A 241 24.58 -1.89 -48.65
C THR A 241 25.90 -2.13 -49.33
N PRO A 242 26.89 -2.79 -48.70
CA PRO A 242 28.08 -3.21 -49.43
C PRO A 242 27.65 -4.17 -50.54
N PRO A 243 28.31 -4.15 -51.74
CA PRO A 243 27.97 -5.05 -52.81
C PRO A 243 28.10 -6.51 -52.34
N PRO A 244 27.26 -7.42 -52.84
CA PRO A 244 27.26 -8.81 -52.40
C PRO A 244 28.64 -9.41 -52.63
N PHE A 245 29.21 -9.97 -51.53
CA PHE A 245 30.48 -10.71 -51.60
C PHE A 245 30.24 -12.01 -52.34
N VAL A 246 30.81 -12.13 -53.55
CA VAL A 246 30.84 -13.38 -54.32
C VAL A 246 32.10 -14.13 -53.84
N PRO A 247 31.95 -15.31 -53.23
CA PRO A 247 33.12 -16.07 -52.82
C PRO A 247 33.76 -16.69 -54.02
N LYS A 248 34.99 -16.25 -54.35
CA LYS A 248 35.88 -16.95 -55.30
C LYS A 248 36.44 -18.18 -54.60
N VAL A 249 36.05 -19.34 -55.03
CA VAL A 249 36.64 -20.61 -54.67
C VAL A 249 38.01 -20.68 -55.31
N GLU A 250 39.09 -20.66 -54.54
CA GLU A 250 40.41 -21.11 -54.96
C GLU A 250 40.85 -22.28 -54.07
N GLU A 251 41.32 -23.32 -54.74
CA GLU A 251 41.69 -24.63 -54.21
C GLU A 251 42.81 -24.60 -53.19
N ALA A 252 42.75 -25.52 -52.24
CA ALA A 252 43.69 -25.75 -51.19
C ALA A 252 45.03 -26.26 -51.73
N LYS A 253 46.14 -25.72 -51.15
CA LYS A 253 47.45 -26.40 -51.04
C LYS A 253 47.94 -26.35 -49.61
N PRO A 254 48.62 -27.42 -49.14
CA PRO A 254 48.79 -27.67 -47.71
C PRO A 254 49.99 -26.94 -47.11
N LEU A 255 49.93 -26.77 -45.82
CA LEU A 255 50.84 -26.16 -44.86
C LEU A 255 52.30 -26.62 -44.92
N PRO A 256 53.26 -25.79 -44.45
CA PRO A 256 54.04 -26.27 -43.35
C PRO A 256 54.04 -25.34 -42.10
N ASP A 257 54.15 -25.98 -40.94
CA ASP A 257 54.25 -25.43 -39.62
C ASP A 257 55.40 -24.42 -39.45
N VAL A 258 55.04 -23.23 -38.92
CA VAL A 258 55.99 -22.40 -38.16
C VAL A 258 55.23 -21.77 -37.00
N PRO A 259 55.71 -21.87 -35.76
CA PRO A 259 55.04 -21.29 -34.62
C PRO A 259 55.31 -19.78 -34.58
N GLU A 260 54.23 -19.00 -34.67
CA GLU A 260 54.29 -17.55 -34.46
C GLU A 260 54.20 -17.28 -32.97
N ILE A 261 55.36 -16.89 -32.42
CA ILE A 261 55.49 -16.36 -31.03
C ILE A 261 54.83 -14.99 -31.04
N VAL A 262 53.59 -14.92 -30.52
CA VAL A 262 52.99 -13.66 -30.12
C VAL A 262 53.66 -13.23 -28.79
N PRO A 263 54.22 -12.06 -28.63
CA PRO A 263 54.76 -11.64 -27.33
C PRO A 263 53.60 -11.46 -26.36
N ASP A 264 53.70 -12.24 -25.27
CA ASP A 264 52.82 -12.18 -24.10
C ASP A 264 52.95 -10.78 -23.49
N VAL A 265 51.95 -9.93 -23.69
CA VAL A 265 51.82 -8.69 -22.93
C VAL A 265 51.34 -9.09 -21.55
N PRO A 266 52.11 -8.91 -20.48
CA PRO A 266 51.70 -9.34 -19.15
C PRO A 266 50.41 -8.60 -18.77
N GLU A 267 49.34 -9.37 -18.42
CA GLU A 267 48.16 -8.76 -17.85
C GLU A 267 48.54 -7.84 -16.69
N PRO A 268 47.94 -6.64 -16.58
CA PRO A 268 48.23 -5.72 -15.49
C PRO A 268 47.94 -6.40 -14.17
N VAL A 269 48.89 -6.41 -13.26
CA VAL A 269 48.72 -6.95 -11.89
C VAL A 269 47.51 -6.28 -11.25
N LYS A 270 46.59 -7.05 -10.79
CA LYS A 270 45.36 -6.57 -10.12
C LYS A 270 45.43 -6.87 -8.63
N HIS A 271 44.90 -5.96 -7.80
CA HIS A 271 44.87 -6.08 -6.36
C HIS A 271 43.44 -6.07 -5.84
N GLN A 272 43.19 -6.82 -4.78
CA GLN A 272 41.93 -6.86 -4.09
C GLN A 272 41.86 -5.77 -3.03
N VAL A 273 40.82 -4.95 -3.05
CA VAL A 273 40.55 -3.94 -2.03
C VAL A 273 39.28 -4.34 -1.29
N ILE A 274 39.39 -4.43 0.04
CA ILE A 274 38.30 -4.84 0.93
C ILE A 274 37.95 -3.67 1.85
N PHE A 275 36.66 -3.35 2.02
CA PHE A 275 36.16 -2.40 2.98
C PHE A 275 35.39 -3.12 4.08
N GLU A 276 35.77 -2.88 5.34
CA GLU A 276 35.10 -3.45 6.51
C GLU A 276 34.41 -2.37 7.33
N PRO A 277 33.12 -2.60 7.73
CA PRO A 277 32.36 -1.60 8.45
C PRO A 277 32.86 -1.33 9.89
N GLY A 278 33.68 -2.21 10.48
CA GLY A 278 34.02 -2.14 11.89
C GLY A 278 32.82 -2.32 12.82
N GLU A 279 33.00 -2.10 14.15
CA GLU A 279 31.93 -2.35 15.14
C GLU A 279 30.88 -1.23 15.25
N GLY A 280 31.08 -0.09 14.62
CA GLY A 280 30.25 1.12 14.82
C GLY A 280 29.27 1.45 13.71
N GLY A 281 29.14 0.62 12.65
CA GLY A 281 28.28 0.93 11.52
C GLY A 281 28.15 -0.20 10.50
N THR A 282 27.52 0.13 9.36
CA THR A 282 27.37 -0.74 8.18
C THR A 282 27.83 -0.02 6.92
N LEU A 283 28.10 -0.75 5.86
CA LEU A 283 28.47 -0.21 4.55
C LEU A 283 27.26 -0.25 3.61
N SER A 284 27.15 0.76 2.73
CA SER A 284 26.17 0.84 1.66
C SER A 284 26.78 1.47 0.41
N GLY A 285 26.16 1.27 -0.77
CA GLY A 285 26.65 1.77 -2.06
C GLY A 285 27.54 0.76 -2.79
N PRO A 286 28.75 1.13 -3.24
CA PRO A 286 29.66 0.25 -3.98
C PRO A 286 29.98 -1.06 -3.24
N PRO A 287 30.34 -2.15 -3.95
CA PRO A 287 30.70 -3.42 -3.32
C PRO A 287 31.81 -3.26 -2.29
N ALA A 288 31.66 -3.95 -1.14
CA ALA A 288 32.68 -3.94 -0.09
C ALA A 288 34.02 -4.64 -0.49
N VAL A 289 34.02 -5.35 -1.59
CA VAL A 289 35.22 -6.00 -2.18
C VAL A 289 35.26 -5.64 -3.65
N ILE A 290 36.35 -4.97 -4.06
CA ILE A 290 36.60 -4.60 -5.45
C ILE A 290 38.02 -5.07 -5.88
N THR A 291 38.19 -5.27 -7.18
CA THR A 291 39.50 -5.60 -7.77
C THR A 291 39.94 -4.47 -8.67
N VAL A 292 41.10 -3.90 -8.41
CA VAL A 292 41.63 -2.73 -9.14
C VAL A 292 43.04 -3.01 -9.71
N PRO A 293 43.40 -2.40 -10.86
CA PRO A 293 44.76 -2.48 -11.38
C PRO A 293 45.79 -1.88 -10.40
N HIS A 294 47.04 -2.38 -10.47
CA HIS A 294 48.14 -1.81 -9.72
C HIS A 294 48.32 -0.31 -9.98
N GLY A 295 48.43 0.48 -8.91
CA GLY A 295 48.57 1.93 -9.00
C GLY A 295 47.27 2.73 -9.07
N THR A 296 46.09 2.06 -9.01
CA THR A 296 44.78 2.75 -8.99
C THR A 296 44.62 3.59 -7.72
N VAL A 297 44.23 4.84 -7.87
CA VAL A 297 43.74 5.71 -6.78
C VAL A 297 42.21 5.58 -6.71
N LEU A 298 41.67 5.25 -5.53
CA LEU A 298 40.25 5.05 -5.34
C LEU A 298 39.49 6.39 -5.45
N ASP A 299 38.49 6.45 -6.28
CA ASP A 299 37.58 7.59 -6.35
C ASP A 299 36.33 7.37 -5.46
N ALA A 300 35.56 8.44 -5.26
CA ALA A 300 34.38 8.39 -4.38
C ALA A 300 33.29 7.38 -4.83
N SER A 301 33.26 6.99 -6.10
CA SER A 301 32.33 5.98 -6.62
C SER A 301 32.73 4.55 -6.30
N MET A 302 33.99 4.34 -5.89
CA MET A 302 34.56 3.03 -5.53
C MET A 302 34.50 2.77 -4.03
N VAL A 303 34.27 3.81 -3.21
CA VAL A 303 34.35 3.73 -1.74
C VAL A 303 32.95 3.63 -1.15
N PRO A 304 32.61 2.56 -0.39
CA PRO A 304 31.31 2.41 0.25
C PRO A 304 31.02 3.54 1.25
N MET A 305 29.76 3.96 1.32
CA MET A 305 29.31 4.89 2.36
C MET A 305 29.15 4.16 3.69
N VAL A 306 29.52 4.82 4.79
CA VAL A 306 29.44 4.28 6.14
C VAL A 306 28.21 4.84 6.84
N SER A 307 27.26 3.98 7.17
CA SER A 307 26.10 4.29 8.02
C SER A 307 26.39 3.89 9.45
N THR A 308 26.29 4.83 10.39
CA THR A 308 26.70 4.61 11.79
C THR A 308 25.55 4.13 12.68
N PHE A 309 25.82 3.19 13.60
CA PHE A 309 24.88 2.80 14.64
C PHE A 309 24.68 3.92 15.67
N ASP A 310 23.55 3.90 16.40
CA ASP A 310 23.28 4.80 17.51
C ASP A 310 24.47 4.87 18.48
N ARG A 311 24.88 6.11 18.83
CA ARG A 311 26.04 6.44 19.68
C ARG A 311 27.41 6.37 19.01
N TYR A 312 27.51 6.07 17.75
CA TYR A 312 28.75 6.13 17.01
C TYR A 312 28.72 7.28 15.99
N THR A 313 29.88 7.82 15.68
CA THR A 313 30.08 8.78 14.59
C THR A 313 31.29 8.32 13.82
N PHE A 314 31.16 8.12 12.53
CA PHE A 314 32.26 7.78 11.64
C PHE A 314 33.30 8.90 11.65
N LEU A 315 34.55 8.55 11.81
CA LEU A 315 35.66 9.48 11.79
C LEU A 315 36.40 9.46 10.46
N LYS A 316 36.88 8.31 10.07
CA LYS A 316 37.73 8.08 8.86
C LYS A 316 37.91 6.58 8.65
N TRP A 317 38.47 6.22 7.54
CA TRP A 317 39.06 4.91 7.33
C TRP A 317 40.41 4.81 8.08
N ASP A 318 40.82 3.60 8.48
CA ASP A 318 42.09 3.34 9.20
C ASP A 318 43.33 3.70 8.38
N LYS A 319 43.23 3.60 7.04
CA LYS A 319 44.25 3.95 6.07
C LYS A 319 43.75 5.09 5.15
N PRO A 320 44.65 5.92 4.59
CA PRO A 320 44.29 6.95 3.63
C PRO A 320 43.86 6.30 2.31
N ILE A 321 42.63 6.65 1.84
CA ILE A 321 42.01 6.09 0.63
C ILE A 321 42.49 6.80 -0.66
N ASP A 322 43.17 7.91 -0.53
CA ASP A 322 43.71 8.75 -1.62
C ASP A 322 45.07 8.34 -2.14
N LYS A 323 45.62 7.23 -1.64
CA LYS A 323 46.89 6.69 -2.10
C LYS A 323 46.72 5.60 -3.14
N PRO A 324 47.69 5.47 -4.11
CA PRO A 324 47.63 4.39 -5.09
C PRO A 324 47.66 3.00 -4.43
N ILE A 325 46.83 2.09 -4.90
CA ILE A 325 46.78 0.69 -4.46
C ILE A 325 47.92 -0.08 -5.11
N THR A 326 48.91 -0.49 -4.32
CA THR A 326 50.08 -1.23 -4.79
C THR A 326 50.15 -2.67 -4.32
N GLY A 327 49.15 -3.14 -3.58
CA GLY A 327 48.99 -4.47 -3.05
C GLY A 327 47.59 -4.68 -2.51
N ASP A 328 47.22 -5.92 -2.18
CA ASP A 328 45.94 -6.23 -1.56
C ASP A 328 45.76 -5.41 -0.27
N THR A 329 44.64 -4.72 -0.14
CA THR A 329 44.47 -3.71 0.90
C THR A 329 43.08 -3.82 1.52
N THR A 330 43.02 -3.87 2.86
CA THR A 330 41.75 -3.78 3.62
C THR A 330 41.65 -2.42 4.32
N PHE A 331 40.54 -1.74 4.17
CA PHE A 331 40.18 -0.51 4.85
C PHE A 331 39.14 -0.79 5.91
N VAL A 332 39.39 -0.36 7.17
CA VAL A 332 38.44 -0.57 8.30
C VAL A 332 37.92 0.78 8.77
N ALA A 333 36.60 0.92 8.86
CA ALA A 333 35.94 2.16 9.31
C ALA A 333 36.20 2.40 10.81
N GLN A 334 36.67 3.62 11.16
CA GLN A 334 36.95 4.05 12.53
C GLN A 334 35.87 4.97 13.07
N TYR A 335 35.46 4.77 14.35
CA TYR A 335 34.35 5.48 14.95
C TYR A 335 34.69 6.15 16.27
N LYS A 336 33.95 7.22 16.61
CA LYS A 336 33.96 7.86 17.93
C LYS A 336 32.61 7.60 18.63
N ARG A 337 32.67 7.06 19.85
CA ARG A 337 31.48 6.84 20.67
C ARG A 337 31.00 8.13 21.32
N ARG A 338 29.73 8.52 21.13
CA ARG A 338 29.11 9.65 21.80
C ARG A 338 28.85 9.30 23.27
N ARG A 339 29.37 10.09 24.22
CA ARG A 339 29.07 9.95 25.64
C ARG A 339 27.66 10.49 25.89
N SER A 340 26.74 9.66 26.38
CA SER A 340 25.37 10.05 26.72
C SER A 340 25.38 10.78 28.07
N CYS A 341 24.89 12.03 28.09
CA CYS A 341 24.64 12.84 29.28
C CYS A 341 23.37 12.46 30.06
N TRP A 342 22.76 11.29 29.77
CA TRP A 342 21.39 10.97 30.20
C TRP A 342 21.22 10.56 31.66
N ARG A 343 22.32 10.28 32.39
CA ARG A 343 22.21 9.90 33.84
C ARG A 343 21.75 11.06 34.73
N TRP A 344 22.05 12.32 34.35
CA TRP A 344 21.65 13.50 35.13
C TRP A 344 20.17 13.83 35.02
N TRP A 345 19.58 13.64 33.83
CA TRP A 345 18.15 13.90 33.58
C TRP A 345 17.21 12.95 34.37
N ARG A 346 17.61 11.72 34.63
CA ARG A 346 16.80 10.76 35.42
C ARG A 346 16.64 11.21 36.89
N TRP A 347 17.69 11.78 37.47
CA TRP A 347 17.61 12.31 38.83
C TRP A 347 16.83 13.62 38.91
N LEU A 348 16.89 14.45 37.89
CA LEU A 348 16.12 15.69 37.81
C LEU A 348 14.63 15.42 37.63
N LEU A 349 14.23 14.44 36.81
CA LEU A 349 12.85 13.96 36.65
C LEU A 349 12.29 13.34 37.94
N LEU A 350 13.08 12.55 38.65
CA LEU A 350 12.67 11.98 39.94
C LEU A 350 12.42 13.05 41.00
N ALA A 351 13.25 14.06 41.07
CA ALA A 351 13.09 15.20 41.97
C ALA A 351 11.83 16.03 41.63
N LEU A 352 11.55 16.22 40.32
CA LEU A 352 10.35 16.93 39.87
C LEU A 352 9.06 16.18 40.17
N LEU A 353 9.07 14.84 40.05
CA LEU A 353 7.92 13.98 40.39
C LEU A 353 7.63 14.00 41.91
N ILE A 354 8.67 14.01 42.74
CA ILE A 354 8.50 14.13 44.22
C ILE A 354 7.91 15.50 44.56
N LEU A 355 8.38 16.57 43.92
CA LEU A 355 7.85 17.92 44.15
C LEU A 355 6.40 18.06 43.72
N LEU A 356 6.03 17.46 42.60
CA LEU A 356 4.66 17.43 42.06
C LEU A 356 3.72 16.63 42.95
N SER A 357 4.16 15.48 43.52
CA SER A 357 3.37 14.69 44.44
C SER A 357 3.13 15.43 45.76
N LEU A 358 4.11 16.19 46.25
CA LEU A 358 3.97 17.02 47.46
C LEU A 358 3.02 18.21 47.22
N LEU A 359 3.04 18.77 46.03
CA LEU A 359 2.13 19.84 45.62
C LEU A 359 0.67 19.34 45.52
N ILE A 360 0.47 18.16 44.94
CA ILE A 360 -0.85 17.50 44.84
C ILE A 360 -1.37 17.16 46.27
N LEU A 361 -0.51 16.66 47.16
CA LEU A 361 -0.87 16.41 48.53
C LEU A 361 -1.28 17.67 49.29
N ALA A 362 -0.56 18.79 49.08
CA ALA A 362 -0.91 20.10 49.65
C ALA A 362 -2.25 20.62 49.09
N ILE A 363 -2.55 20.43 47.81
CA ILE A 363 -3.83 20.84 47.18
C ILE A 363 -4.99 19.98 47.71
N VAL A 364 -4.77 18.67 47.92
CA VAL A 364 -5.78 17.76 48.51
C VAL A 364 -6.08 18.12 49.92
N LEU A 365 -5.06 18.44 50.74
CA LEU A 365 -5.24 18.86 52.14
C LEU A 365 -5.90 20.23 52.29
N THR A 366 -5.79 21.13 51.32
CA THR A 366 -6.43 22.46 51.34
C THR A 366 -7.86 22.48 50.78
N ARG A 367 -8.33 21.41 50.13
CA ARG A 367 -9.69 21.31 49.57
C ARG A 367 -10.70 20.52 50.41
N CYS A 368 -10.32 20.04 51.58
CA CYS A 368 -11.23 19.33 52.50
C CYS A 368 -11.92 20.22 53.50
N THR A 369 -12.25 21.46 53.17
CA THR A 369 -13.16 22.26 53.99
C THR A 369 -14.08 23.08 53.12
N SER A 370 -15.36 22.80 53.24
CA SER A 370 -16.58 23.56 52.82
C SER A 370 -17.41 22.94 51.71
N CYS A 371 -18.46 22.30 52.16
CA CYS A 371 -19.87 22.69 52.22
C CYS A 371 -20.68 22.53 50.93
N SER A 372 -21.61 21.62 50.95
CA SER A 372 -23.10 21.76 50.86
C SER A 372 -23.62 22.86 49.94
N GLY A 373 -24.53 22.49 49.06
CA GLY A 373 -25.49 23.40 48.45
C GLY A 373 -26.07 22.93 47.15
N THR A 374 -27.22 22.35 47.21
CA THR A 374 -28.27 22.22 46.22
C THR A 374 -28.42 23.43 45.31
N PHE A 375 -28.52 23.22 43.98
CA PHE A 375 -29.52 23.96 43.17
C PHE A 375 -29.74 23.18 41.89
N GLY A 376 -31.03 22.78 41.72
CA GLY A 376 -31.61 22.33 40.47
C GLY A 376 -32.05 23.47 39.59
N GLY A 377 -32.35 23.17 38.40
CA GLY A 377 -33.17 24.06 37.57
C GLY A 377 -32.77 24.08 36.08
N CYS A 378 -33.57 23.41 35.32
CA CYS A 378 -34.08 23.77 33.97
C CYS A 378 -33.13 24.40 32.96
N VAL A 379 -32.91 23.73 31.86
CA VAL A 379 -33.34 24.26 30.55
C VAL A 379 -33.78 23.06 29.68
N ARG A 380 -35.07 23.02 29.42
CA ARG A 380 -35.71 22.30 28.31
C ARG A 380 -35.79 23.22 27.09
N ASP A 381 -35.88 22.59 25.97
CA ASP A 381 -36.37 23.05 24.68
C ASP A 381 -35.40 23.90 23.83
N THR A 382 -34.87 23.23 22.79
CA THR A 382 -35.12 23.65 21.40
C THR A 382 -34.41 22.69 20.43
N HIS A 383 -35.10 21.65 19.97
CA HIS A 383 -34.81 21.03 18.67
C HIS A 383 -36.01 20.22 18.18
N ASP A 384 -37.09 20.94 17.90
CA ASP A 384 -38.09 20.47 16.95
C ASP A 384 -38.33 21.59 15.95
N ARG A 385 -37.91 21.37 14.74
CA ARG A 385 -38.40 21.83 13.44
C ARG A 385 -37.26 21.91 12.43
N ILE A 386 -37.21 20.93 11.58
CA ILE A 386 -37.08 21.02 10.12
C ILE A 386 -36.92 19.55 9.64
N VAL A 387 -38.02 18.90 9.37
CA VAL A 387 -38.07 17.81 8.38
C VAL A 387 -39.33 18.11 7.53
N GLY A 388 -39.08 18.66 6.37
CA GLY A 388 -40.04 18.73 5.30
C GLY A 388 -39.96 17.43 4.52
N ASP A 389 -41.12 16.83 4.32
CA ASP A 389 -41.41 15.67 3.48
C ASP A 389 -40.78 15.82 2.09
N ALA A 390 -40.02 14.81 1.68
CA ALA A 390 -39.83 14.43 0.29
C ALA A 390 -39.81 12.90 0.22
N ASP A 391 -40.95 12.37 -0.15
CA ASP A 391 -41.22 11.01 -0.54
C ASP A 391 -40.34 10.60 -1.71
N ASN A 392 -39.52 9.52 -1.54
CA ASN A 392 -39.28 8.52 -2.57
C ASN A 392 -38.42 7.37 -2.04
N GLY A 393 -39.03 6.19 -2.06
CA GLY A 393 -38.43 4.91 -2.37
C GLY A 393 -37.33 4.37 -1.46
N ASN A 394 -37.71 3.53 -0.53
CA ASN A 394 -36.98 2.37 -0.02
C ASN A 394 -35.55 2.58 0.53
N ARG A 395 -35.36 3.52 1.43
CA ARG A 395 -34.23 3.48 2.38
C ARG A 395 -34.66 2.58 3.53
N GLY A 396 -34.10 1.37 3.58
CA GLY A 396 -34.34 0.43 4.66
C GLY A 396 -34.00 1.10 6.00
N ARG A 397 -35.06 1.43 6.78
CA ARG A 397 -34.86 1.75 8.21
C ARG A 397 -34.17 0.56 8.85
N ILE A 398 -33.06 0.80 9.54
CA ILE A 398 -32.44 -0.19 10.41
C ILE A 398 -33.50 -0.58 11.44
N ARG A 399 -34.07 -1.79 11.29
CA ARG A 399 -35.14 -2.30 12.17
C ARG A 399 -34.50 -2.92 13.41
N ASP A 400 -35.14 -2.72 14.57
CA ASP A 400 -34.87 -3.55 15.74
C ASP A 400 -35.36 -4.97 15.46
N ILE A 401 -34.45 -5.93 15.23
CA ILE A 401 -34.79 -7.31 14.92
C ILE A 401 -35.32 -8.10 16.11
N THR A 402 -35.45 -7.44 17.28
CA THR A 402 -36.12 -8.03 18.44
C THR A 402 -37.64 -7.84 18.44
N ARG A 403 -38.19 -7.08 17.46
CA ARG A 403 -39.63 -6.78 17.34
C ARG A 403 -40.11 -7.04 15.92
N ASP A 404 -41.39 -7.52 15.82
CA ASP A 404 -42.04 -7.64 14.54
C ASP A 404 -42.47 -6.28 13.96
N GLU A 405 -43.12 -6.27 12.78
CA GLU A 405 -43.56 -5.04 12.11
C GLU A 405 -44.56 -4.24 12.94
N ASP A 406 -45.27 -4.89 13.87
CA ASP A 406 -46.25 -4.33 14.77
C ASP A 406 -45.64 -3.87 16.12
N GLY A 407 -44.32 -4.04 16.31
CA GLY A 407 -43.59 -3.62 17.51
C GLY A 407 -43.65 -4.62 18.67
N ASN A 408 -44.19 -5.85 18.44
CA ASN A 408 -44.22 -6.89 19.47
C ASN A 408 -42.85 -7.62 19.56
N PRO A 409 -42.45 -8.14 20.73
CA PRO A 409 -41.25 -8.93 20.87
C PRO A 409 -41.33 -10.19 19.97
N ILE A 410 -40.23 -10.45 19.26
CA ILE A 410 -40.09 -11.68 18.46
C ILE A 410 -39.77 -12.84 19.41
N ASP A 411 -40.65 -13.80 19.53
CA ASP A 411 -40.52 -14.94 20.46
C ASP A 411 -39.59 -16.07 19.96
N HIS A 412 -39.20 -16.05 18.69
CA HIS A 412 -38.38 -17.10 18.02
C HIS A 412 -37.16 -16.55 17.31
N TRP A 413 -36.12 -16.25 18.09
CA TRP A 413 -34.82 -15.78 17.56
C TRP A 413 -34.03 -16.86 16.78
N ASP A 414 -34.31 -18.13 17.10
CA ASP A 414 -33.56 -19.26 16.58
C ASP A 414 -34.05 -19.77 15.22
N ASP A 415 -35.25 -19.43 14.82
CA ASP A 415 -35.93 -19.98 13.63
C ASP A 415 -35.95 -19.03 12.41
N GLY A 416 -35.46 -17.79 12.57
CA GLY A 416 -35.44 -16.81 11.50
C GLY A 416 -34.15 -16.73 10.73
N ASP A 417 -34.22 -16.14 9.52
CA ASP A 417 -33.06 -15.89 8.65
C ASP A 417 -32.00 -15.02 9.31
N ASN A 418 -30.75 -15.15 8.86
CA ASN A 418 -29.69 -14.22 9.21
C ASN A 418 -30.07 -12.81 8.75
N VAL A 419 -29.74 -11.81 9.57
CA VAL A 419 -30.04 -10.40 9.29
C VAL A 419 -28.75 -9.62 9.40
N ILE A 420 -28.34 -9.00 8.31
CA ILE A 420 -27.15 -8.15 8.27
C ILE A 420 -27.58 -6.78 7.76
N PRO A 421 -27.46 -5.71 8.57
CA PRO A 421 -27.71 -4.38 8.07
C PRO A 421 -26.62 -3.99 7.08
N PRO A 422 -26.98 -3.35 5.95
CA PRO A 422 -25.98 -2.97 4.96
C PRO A 422 -24.92 -2.03 5.55
N LEU A 423 -23.70 -2.21 5.11
CA LEU A 423 -22.58 -1.33 5.47
C LEU A 423 -22.49 -0.15 4.49
N THR A 424 -22.78 -0.41 3.21
CA THR A 424 -22.71 0.60 2.14
C THR A 424 -24.04 0.73 1.41
N ASP A 425 -24.24 1.86 0.74
CA ASP A 425 -25.30 2.06 -0.23
C ASP A 425 -24.92 1.48 -1.62
N ASP A 426 -25.81 1.61 -2.59
CA ASP A 426 -25.60 1.13 -3.97
C ASP A 426 -24.40 1.78 -4.67
N ASN A 427 -23.85 2.86 -4.13
CA ASN A 427 -22.65 3.55 -4.64
C ASN A 427 -21.38 3.15 -3.87
N GLY A 428 -21.48 2.29 -2.87
CA GLY A 428 -20.40 1.87 -2.01
C GLY A 428 -20.02 2.88 -0.92
N GLU A 429 -20.90 3.88 -0.64
CA GLU A 429 -20.70 4.83 0.45
C GLU A 429 -21.23 4.26 1.77
N LEU A 430 -20.53 4.54 2.88
CA LEU A 430 -20.89 4.04 4.20
C LEU A 430 -22.25 4.62 4.67
N ILE A 431 -23.22 3.75 4.93
CA ILE A 431 -24.53 4.13 5.46
C ILE A 431 -24.49 4.52 6.94
N PRO A 432 -23.85 3.72 7.85
CA PRO A 432 -23.83 4.08 9.26
C PRO A 432 -22.90 5.27 9.52
N PRO A 433 -23.14 6.04 10.60
CA PRO A 433 -22.27 7.13 10.98
C PRO A 433 -20.88 6.61 11.34
N VAL A 434 -19.86 7.31 10.86
CA VAL A 434 -18.44 6.94 11.06
C VAL A 434 -17.69 8.09 11.67
N ASP A 435 -17.00 7.82 12.78
CA ASP A 435 -16.16 8.77 13.50
C ASP A 435 -14.73 8.22 13.66
N ASN A 436 -13.87 9.03 14.20
CA ASN A 436 -12.58 8.57 14.69
C ASN A 436 -12.76 7.75 15.97
N LEU A 437 -12.00 6.68 16.12
CA LEU A 437 -12.03 5.81 17.33
C LEU A 437 -11.66 6.62 18.59
N ASP A 438 -10.75 7.57 18.43
CA ASP A 438 -10.41 8.58 19.42
C ASP A 438 -10.82 9.96 18.88
N PRO A 439 -11.85 10.62 19.44
CA PRO A 439 -12.33 11.92 18.97
C PRO A 439 -11.27 13.03 19.01
N ASP A 440 -10.30 12.92 19.92
CA ASP A 440 -9.22 13.89 20.11
C ASP A 440 -8.03 13.67 19.16
N ASP A 441 -7.99 12.52 18.46
CA ASP A 441 -6.96 12.22 17.48
C ASP A 441 -7.56 12.02 16.06
N PRO A 442 -7.47 13.05 15.20
CA PRO A 442 -8.04 12.99 13.85
C PRO A 442 -7.40 11.90 12.96
N ASN A 443 -6.26 11.35 13.38
CA ASN A 443 -5.58 10.27 12.68
C ASN A 443 -5.90 8.89 13.27
N SER A 444 -6.74 8.80 14.31
CA SER A 444 -7.11 7.49 14.87
C SER A 444 -7.90 6.63 13.86
N PRO A 445 -7.93 5.31 14.03
CA PRO A 445 -8.72 4.44 13.17
C PRO A 445 -10.17 4.89 13.09
N ARG A 446 -10.81 4.72 11.93
CA ARG A 446 -12.24 5.02 11.74
C ARG A 446 -13.09 3.90 12.29
N VAL A 447 -14.17 4.26 12.93
CA VAL A 447 -15.10 3.32 13.57
C VAL A 447 -16.53 3.71 13.24
N VAL A 448 -17.41 2.72 13.05
CA VAL A 448 -18.86 2.96 13.00
C VAL A 448 -19.29 3.36 14.41
N SER A 449 -19.68 4.63 14.57
CA SER A 449 -19.80 5.24 15.89
C SER A 449 -20.91 4.68 16.77
N ASN A 450 -21.98 4.15 16.18
CA ASN A 450 -23.17 3.65 16.87
C ASN A 450 -23.30 2.11 16.90
N ARG A 451 -22.22 1.35 16.56
CA ARG A 451 -22.29 -0.11 16.44
C ARG A 451 -21.26 -0.81 17.30
N LEU A 452 -21.66 -1.94 17.92
CA LEU A 452 -20.79 -2.90 18.59
C LEU A 452 -21.09 -4.31 18.13
N ASN A 453 -20.05 -5.10 17.95
CA ASN A 453 -20.13 -6.51 17.56
C ASN A 453 -20.07 -7.39 18.80
N VAL A 454 -20.93 -8.40 18.87
CA VAL A 454 -20.98 -9.41 19.92
C VAL A 454 -20.68 -10.77 19.32
N PHE A 455 -19.59 -11.40 19.71
CA PHE A 455 -19.17 -12.74 19.27
C PHE A 455 -19.34 -13.73 20.40
N PHE A 456 -20.09 -14.79 20.19
CA PHE A 456 -20.40 -15.80 21.22
C PHE A 456 -19.33 -16.89 21.24
N GLU A 457 -18.92 -17.29 22.45
CA GLU A 457 -17.93 -18.33 22.64
C GLU A 457 -18.52 -19.74 22.47
N ASP A 458 -19.83 -19.90 22.75
CA ASP A 458 -20.53 -21.18 22.63
C ASP A 458 -20.75 -21.56 21.15
N ASP A 459 -20.72 -22.86 20.87
CA ASP A 459 -20.95 -23.40 19.52
C ASP A 459 -22.40 -23.23 19.06
N ASN A 460 -23.33 -23.19 19.99
CA ASN A 460 -24.77 -22.97 19.79
C ASN A 460 -25.26 -21.83 20.71
N PRO A 461 -25.02 -20.57 20.33
CA PRO A 461 -25.38 -19.46 21.19
C PRO A 461 -26.91 -19.31 21.28
N ASP A 462 -27.39 -19.09 22.49
CA ASP A 462 -28.79 -18.72 22.74
C ASP A 462 -28.96 -17.21 22.54
N PHE A 463 -29.25 -16.81 21.32
CA PHE A 463 -29.47 -15.39 20.97
C PHE A 463 -30.69 -14.80 21.67
N GLN A 464 -31.74 -15.58 21.89
CA GLN A 464 -32.96 -15.15 22.59
C GLN A 464 -32.65 -14.78 24.04
N LYS A 465 -31.90 -15.61 24.75
CA LYS A 465 -31.44 -15.33 26.10
C LYS A 465 -30.61 -14.05 26.15
N PHE A 466 -29.66 -13.87 25.21
CA PHE A 466 -28.87 -12.65 25.12
C PHE A 466 -29.77 -11.43 24.90
N ALA A 467 -30.72 -11.49 23.95
CA ALA A 467 -31.64 -10.38 23.66
C ALA A 467 -32.45 -9.98 24.89
N THR A 468 -32.96 -10.98 25.63
CA THR A 468 -33.74 -10.74 26.87
C THR A 468 -32.88 -10.03 27.92
N GLU A 469 -31.66 -10.54 28.17
CA GLU A 469 -30.74 -9.95 29.15
C GLU A 469 -30.26 -8.56 28.69
N PHE A 470 -29.97 -8.36 27.41
CA PHE A 470 -29.57 -7.07 26.86
C PHE A 470 -30.67 -6.00 27.07
N LYS A 471 -31.94 -6.31 26.73
CA LYS A 471 -33.09 -5.41 26.98
C LYS A 471 -33.30 -5.15 28.48
N ARG A 472 -33.06 -6.12 29.36
CA ARG A 472 -33.16 -5.91 30.80
C ARG A 472 -32.09 -4.92 31.29
N VAL A 473 -30.86 -4.99 30.74
CA VAL A 473 -29.74 -4.11 31.13
C VAL A 473 -29.86 -2.73 30.49
N TYR A 474 -30.35 -2.68 29.23
CA TYR A 474 -30.49 -1.47 28.43
C TYR A 474 -31.94 -1.37 27.88
N PRO A 475 -32.89 -0.88 28.69
CA PRO A 475 -34.33 -0.91 28.33
C PRO A 475 -34.77 0.17 27.34
N GLY A 476 -33.90 1.16 27.00
CA GLY A 476 -34.21 2.27 26.11
C GLY A 476 -34.37 1.86 24.64
N GLU A 477 -35.16 2.59 23.87
CA GLU A 477 -35.39 2.37 22.44
C GLU A 477 -34.14 2.66 21.59
N GLN A 478 -33.16 3.39 22.13
CA GLN A 478 -31.88 3.67 21.48
C GLN A 478 -30.91 2.48 21.50
N TYR A 479 -31.24 1.41 22.23
CA TYR A 479 -30.44 0.19 22.30
C TYR A 479 -31.15 -0.92 21.53
N LYS A 480 -30.57 -1.34 20.41
CA LYS A 480 -31.18 -2.31 19.50
C LYS A 480 -30.23 -3.42 19.15
N ILE A 481 -30.77 -4.58 18.86
CA ILE A 481 -30.05 -5.62 18.14
C ILE A 481 -30.51 -5.50 16.68
N ILE A 482 -29.56 -5.21 15.80
CA ILE A 482 -29.83 -4.86 14.38
C ILE A 482 -29.27 -5.87 13.39
N GLY A 483 -28.49 -6.84 13.89
CA GLY A 483 -27.89 -7.87 13.03
C GLY A 483 -27.72 -9.17 13.78
N LYS A 484 -27.85 -10.29 13.06
CA LYS A 484 -27.54 -11.66 13.56
C LYS A 484 -27.01 -12.54 12.45
N ASP A 485 -26.08 -13.42 12.82
CA ASP A 485 -25.56 -14.48 11.94
C ASP A 485 -25.20 -15.71 12.77
N LYS A 486 -25.98 -16.78 12.62
CA LYS A 486 -25.78 -18.05 13.34
C LYS A 486 -24.51 -18.77 12.91
N GLU A 487 -24.19 -18.70 11.61
CA GLU A 487 -23.02 -19.39 11.05
C GLU A 487 -21.72 -18.86 11.64
N THR A 488 -21.67 -17.56 11.94
CA THR A 488 -20.48 -16.91 12.51
C THR A 488 -20.61 -16.59 14.00
N ARG A 489 -21.71 -16.99 14.67
CA ARG A 489 -22.04 -16.75 16.10
C ARG A 489 -21.98 -15.29 16.48
N TRP A 490 -22.58 -14.44 15.69
CA TRP A 490 -22.46 -13.01 15.80
C TRP A 490 -23.81 -12.30 15.93
N LEU A 491 -23.83 -11.25 16.76
CA LEU A 491 -24.87 -10.23 16.80
C LEU A 491 -24.26 -8.85 16.62
N LEU A 492 -25.05 -7.94 16.01
CA LEU A 492 -24.73 -6.53 15.91
C LEU A 492 -25.71 -5.73 16.77
N ILE A 493 -25.20 -4.94 17.69
CA ILE A 493 -26.00 -4.04 18.51
C ILE A 493 -25.79 -2.59 18.11
N GLU A 494 -26.86 -1.82 18.07
CA GLU A 494 -26.85 -0.37 17.93
C GLU A 494 -26.99 0.28 19.30
N VAL A 495 -26.12 1.29 19.55
CA VAL A 495 -26.03 2.00 20.83
C VAL A 495 -25.74 3.48 20.57
N PRO A 496 -26.07 4.41 21.53
CA PRO A 496 -25.66 5.80 21.41
C PRO A 496 -24.12 5.92 21.26
N PRO A 497 -23.63 6.73 20.31
CA PRO A 497 -22.18 6.88 20.05
C PRO A 497 -21.35 7.24 21.29
N GLU A 498 -21.87 8.13 22.11
CA GLU A 498 -21.21 8.59 23.34
C GLU A 498 -21.12 7.52 24.42
N GLU A 499 -22.01 6.52 24.40
CA GLU A 499 -22.00 5.42 25.37
C GLU A 499 -21.28 4.17 24.85
N ARG A 500 -21.00 4.11 23.56
CA ARG A 500 -20.38 2.95 22.88
C ARG A 500 -19.14 2.41 23.59
N PRO A 501 -18.11 3.23 23.96
CA PRO A 501 -16.91 2.71 24.60
C PRO A 501 -17.22 2.10 25.99
N LYS A 502 -18.12 2.73 26.75
CA LYS A 502 -18.54 2.24 28.06
C LYS A 502 -19.30 0.92 27.95
N ILE A 503 -20.25 0.84 27.01
CA ILE A 503 -21.03 -0.38 26.79
C ILE A 503 -20.14 -1.53 26.34
N ARG A 504 -19.20 -1.28 25.42
CA ARG A 504 -18.21 -2.28 25.01
C ARG A 504 -17.49 -2.92 26.20
N ASP A 505 -17.03 -2.09 27.14
CA ASP A 505 -16.20 -2.55 28.26
C ASP A 505 -17.04 -3.20 29.38
N GLU A 506 -18.27 -2.73 29.61
CA GLU A 506 -19.13 -3.17 30.71
C GLU A 506 -20.08 -4.34 30.37
N LEU A 507 -20.47 -4.49 29.09
CA LEU A 507 -21.52 -5.44 28.67
C LEU A 507 -21.24 -6.88 29.10
N PRO A 508 -20.01 -7.43 28.95
CA PRO A 508 -19.73 -8.80 29.38
C PRO A 508 -19.92 -9.01 30.88
N SER A 509 -19.64 -8.00 31.71
CA SER A 509 -19.82 -8.07 33.16
C SER A 509 -21.29 -7.93 33.58
N LYS A 510 -22.11 -7.24 32.78
CA LYS A 510 -23.55 -7.03 33.04
C LYS A 510 -24.42 -8.22 32.61
N ILE A 511 -23.90 -9.09 31.74
CA ILE A 511 -24.58 -10.34 31.31
C ILE A 511 -23.65 -11.54 31.57
N PRO A 512 -23.29 -11.84 32.82
CA PRO A 512 -22.30 -12.89 33.13
C PRO A 512 -22.80 -14.32 32.86
N SER A 513 -24.11 -14.50 32.64
CA SER A 513 -24.73 -15.78 32.37
C SER A 513 -24.47 -16.31 30.94
N ILE A 514 -23.84 -15.50 30.08
CA ILE A 514 -23.54 -15.82 28.68
C ILE A 514 -22.08 -15.44 28.42
N LYS A 515 -21.35 -16.29 27.69
CA LYS A 515 -19.95 -16.01 27.32
C LYS A 515 -19.88 -15.43 25.94
N PHE A 516 -19.40 -14.22 25.81
CA PHE A 516 -19.21 -13.52 24.54
C PHE A 516 -18.10 -12.49 24.64
N LYS A 517 -17.65 -12.01 23.50
CA LYS A 517 -16.70 -10.90 23.31
C LYS A 517 -17.39 -9.74 22.63
N VAL A 518 -17.01 -8.53 22.99
CA VAL A 518 -17.53 -7.30 22.38
C VAL A 518 -16.38 -6.53 21.75
N VAL A 519 -16.58 -6.04 20.54
CA VAL A 519 -15.57 -5.25 19.80
C VAL A 519 -16.22 -4.14 18.99
N ASP A 520 -15.52 -3.02 18.88
CA ASP A 520 -15.90 -1.91 18.02
C ASP A 520 -15.95 -2.34 16.54
N GLU A 521 -16.83 -1.72 15.76
CA GLU A 521 -16.91 -1.90 14.32
C GLU A 521 -15.89 -1.01 13.62
N VAL A 522 -14.62 -1.40 13.62
CA VAL A 522 -13.52 -0.65 13.01
C VAL A 522 -13.50 -0.88 11.50
N ILE A 523 -13.42 0.20 10.73
CA ILE A 523 -13.26 0.16 9.28
C ILE A 523 -11.84 -0.30 8.94
N MET A 524 -11.75 -1.33 8.13
CA MET A 524 -10.50 -1.85 7.60
C MET A 524 -10.36 -1.46 6.13
N ASN A 525 -9.15 -1.24 5.68
CA ASN A 525 -8.90 -1.09 4.25
C ASN A 525 -8.71 -2.47 3.64
N GLY A 526 -9.45 -2.71 2.58
CA GLY A 526 -9.07 -3.74 1.63
C GLY A 526 -7.63 -3.51 1.20
N GLY A 527 -6.88 -4.58 1.09
CA GLY A 527 -5.53 -4.52 0.57
C GLY A 527 -5.52 -3.97 -0.86
N GLN A 528 -5.77 -2.68 -1.01
CA GLN A 528 -5.37 -1.99 -2.21
C GLN A 528 -3.84 -1.99 -2.19
N SER A 529 -3.27 -3.04 -2.75
CA SER A 529 -1.92 -3.02 -3.27
C SER A 529 -1.90 -2.13 -4.51
N SER A 530 -2.28 -0.86 -4.32
CA SER A 530 -1.93 0.20 -5.26
C SER A 530 -0.47 0.65 -5.08
N LEU A 531 0.38 -0.26 -4.66
CA LEU A 531 1.78 -0.21 -5.02
C LEU A 531 1.75 -0.48 -6.52
N GLY A 532 1.72 0.62 -7.30
CA GLY A 532 1.83 0.52 -8.74
C GLY A 532 2.92 -0.50 -9.03
N SER A 533 2.59 -1.50 -9.81
CA SER A 533 3.56 -2.48 -10.28
C SER A 533 4.86 -1.74 -10.51
N SER A 534 5.80 -1.87 -9.58
CA SER A 534 7.19 -1.59 -9.91
C SER A 534 7.40 -2.45 -11.12
N ALA A 535 7.55 -1.87 -12.30
CA ALA A 535 7.77 -2.61 -13.53
C ALA A 535 9.11 -3.34 -13.37
N THR A 536 9.08 -4.35 -12.53
CA THR A 536 10.15 -5.29 -12.35
C THR A 536 10.07 -6.16 -13.59
N ASN A 537 11.09 -6.13 -14.45
CA ASN A 537 11.26 -7.08 -15.55
C ASN A 537 11.45 -8.51 -14.99
N LEU A 538 10.58 -8.91 -14.04
CA LEU A 538 10.65 -10.22 -13.42
C LEU A 538 10.01 -11.26 -14.37
N PRO A 539 10.62 -12.41 -14.57
CA PRO A 539 9.98 -13.47 -15.33
C PRO A 539 8.66 -13.87 -14.69
N LYS A 540 7.58 -13.92 -15.46
CA LYS A 540 6.29 -14.42 -14.99
C LYS A 540 6.48 -15.80 -14.33
N GLY A 541 5.92 -15.96 -13.11
CA GLY A 541 6.06 -17.18 -12.33
C GLY A 541 7.39 -17.34 -11.60
N TRP A 542 8.23 -16.29 -11.51
CA TRP A 542 9.50 -16.34 -10.80
C TRP A 542 9.37 -16.81 -9.34
N HIS A 543 8.23 -16.53 -8.70
CA HIS A 543 7.91 -16.95 -7.34
C HIS A 543 7.89 -18.45 -7.16
N LEU A 544 7.50 -19.21 -8.21
CA LEU A 544 7.47 -20.67 -8.18
C LEU A 544 8.88 -21.29 -8.05
N GLU A 545 9.87 -20.65 -8.65
CA GLU A 545 11.27 -21.03 -8.55
C GLU A 545 11.92 -20.54 -7.27
N ALA A 546 11.68 -19.28 -6.89
CA ALA A 546 12.26 -18.67 -5.70
C ALA A 546 11.85 -19.40 -4.41
N ALA A 547 10.57 -19.76 -4.29
CA ALA A 547 10.03 -20.50 -3.14
C ALA A 547 10.13 -22.04 -3.29
N LYS A 548 10.79 -22.55 -4.35
CA LYS A 548 10.97 -23.98 -4.60
C LYS A 548 9.67 -24.78 -4.71
N ILE A 549 8.64 -24.16 -5.29
CA ILE A 549 7.31 -24.78 -5.44
C ILE A 549 7.36 -25.98 -6.40
N LYS A 550 8.03 -25.83 -7.55
CA LYS A 550 8.15 -26.91 -8.53
C LYS A 550 8.88 -28.14 -7.96
N GLN A 551 9.83 -27.94 -7.06
CA GLN A 551 10.53 -29.00 -6.35
C GLN A 551 9.61 -29.68 -5.33
N ALA A 552 8.78 -28.90 -4.59
CA ALA A 552 7.78 -29.44 -3.67
C ALA A 552 6.73 -30.30 -4.39
N TRP A 553 6.39 -29.97 -5.64
CA TRP A 553 5.47 -30.76 -6.46
C TRP A 553 5.99 -32.16 -6.81
N GLN A 554 7.27 -32.45 -6.65
CA GLN A 554 7.80 -33.82 -6.73
C GLN A 554 7.38 -34.67 -5.52
N ILE A 555 6.98 -34.01 -4.41
CA ILE A 555 6.47 -34.67 -3.21
C ILE A 555 4.94 -34.75 -3.27
N THR A 556 4.28 -33.59 -3.48
CA THR A 556 2.83 -33.46 -3.61
C THR A 556 2.45 -32.17 -4.32
N LYS A 557 1.35 -32.19 -5.09
CA LYS A 557 0.68 -31.00 -5.66
C LYS A 557 -0.55 -30.58 -4.84
N GLY A 558 -0.72 -31.17 -3.66
CA GLY A 558 -1.91 -31.04 -2.84
C GLY A 558 -2.85 -32.22 -2.94
N ASN A 559 -3.89 -32.22 -2.08
CA ASN A 559 -4.92 -33.26 -2.00
C ASN A 559 -6.29 -32.57 -1.98
N SER A 560 -7.28 -33.14 -2.68
CA SER A 560 -8.66 -32.67 -2.72
C SER A 560 -9.39 -32.68 -1.36
N ASP A 561 -8.83 -33.41 -0.37
CA ASP A 561 -9.34 -33.42 1.01
C ASP A 561 -8.87 -32.20 1.83
N VAL A 562 -7.94 -31.41 1.29
CA VAL A 562 -7.43 -30.19 1.90
C VAL A 562 -8.18 -28.99 1.34
N VAL A 563 -8.75 -28.20 2.23
CA VAL A 563 -9.52 -27.00 1.90
C VAL A 563 -8.74 -25.76 2.29
N VAL A 564 -8.45 -24.92 1.31
CA VAL A 564 -7.84 -23.59 1.48
C VAL A 564 -8.94 -22.54 1.43
N ALA A 565 -9.21 -21.87 2.55
CA ALA A 565 -10.12 -20.74 2.56
C ALA A 565 -9.37 -19.45 2.18
N VAL A 566 -10.04 -18.59 1.42
CA VAL A 566 -9.55 -17.27 1.03
C VAL A 566 -10.58 -16.24 1.53
N VAL A 567 -10.20 -15.54 2.60
CA VAL A 567 -11.01 -14.46 3.21
C VAL A 567 -10.55 -13.15 2.59
N ASP A 568 -11.37 -12.61 1.67
CA ASP A 568 -10.95 -11.48 0.80
C ASP A 568 -12.16 -10.70 0.23
N ASP A 569 -11.94 -9.89 -0.83
CA ASP A 569 -12.94 -9.04 -1.49
C ASP A 569 -13.96 -9.81 -2.37
N GLY A 570 -13.86 -11.12 -2.39
CA GLY A 570 -14.62 -12.01 -3.26
C GLY A 570 -13.73 -12.71 -4.28
N ILE A 571 -14.33 -13.42 -5.21
CA ILE A 571 -13.60 -14.21 -6.23
C ILE A 571 -14.44 -14.32 -7.51
N ASP A 572 -13.79 -14.25 -8.66
CA ASP A 572 -14.45 -14.68 -9.91
C ASP A 572 -14.63 -16.20 -9.90
N MET A 573 -15.83 -16.66 -9.47
CA MET A 573 -16.14 -18.09 -9.35
C MET A 573 -16.14 -18.84 -10.70
N ASN A 574 -16.20 -18.12 -11.83
CA ASN A 574 -16.18 -18.70 -13.17
C ASN A 574 -14.78 -18.76 -13.77
N HIS A 575 -13.76 -18.23 -13.06
CA HIS A 575 -12.39 -18.22 -13.56
C HIS A 575 -11.85 -19.63 -13.80
N GLU A 576 -11.21 -19.85 -14.95
CA GLU A 576 -10.72 -21.18 -15.37
C GLU A 576 -9.79 -21.85 -14.36
N MET A 577 -8.99 -21.07 -13.60
CA MET A 577 -8.08 -21.59 -12.57
C MET A 577 -8.79 -22.25 -11.39
N PHE A 578 -10.08 -22.07 -11.21
CA PHE A 578 -10.83 -22.60 -10.06
C PHE A 578 -11.82 -23.70 -10.42
N ARG A 579 -11.93 -24.02 -11.70
CA ARG A 579 -12.95 -24.94 -12.23
C ARG A 579 -12.96 -26.28 -11.46
N GLY A 580 -14.15 -26.63 -10.90
CA GLY A 580 -14.39 -27.90 -10.19
C GLY A 580 -13.73 -28.00 -8.80
N ARG A 581 -13.19 -26.92 -8.26
CA ARG A 581 -12.48 -26.95 -6.97
C ARG A 581 -13.03 -25.98 -5.91
N LEU A 582 -14.02 -25.17 -6.26
CA LEU A 582 -14.68 -24.29 -5.30
C LEU A 582 -15.63 -25.09 -4.40
N VAL A 583 -15.60 -24.82 -3.11
CA VAL A 583 -16.47 -25.45 -2.09
C VAL A 583 -16.93 -24.42 -1.08
N LYS A 584 -18.18 -24.53 -0.63
CA LYS A 584 -18.76 -23.72 0.46
C LYS A 584 -18.45 -22.23 0.32
N PRO A 585 -18.76 -21.57 -0.82
CA PRO A 585 -18.57 -20.11 -0.92
C PRO A 585 -19.50 -19.43 0.08
N TYR A 586 -19.06 -18.26 0.58
CA TYR A 586 -19.87 -17.50 1.54
C TYR A 586 -19.57 -16.01 1.49
N ASN A 587 -20.65 -15.22 1.47
CA ASN A 587 -20.57 -13.77 1.62
C ASN A 587 -21.12 -13.38 3.00
N VAL A 588 -20.30 -12.74 3.83
CA VAL A 588 -20.69 -12.36 5.20
C VAL A 588 -21.76 -11.26 5.27
N PHE A 589 -22.01 -10.53 4.19
CA PHE A 589 -23.01 -9.46 4.14
C PHE A 589 -24.37 -9.94 3.64
N SER A 590 -24.40 -10.83 2.66
CA SER A 590 -25.65 -11.45 2.18
C SER A 590 -25.99 -12.76 2.89
N CYS A 591 -25.05 -13.35 3.63
CA CYS A 591 -25.17 -14.67 4.28
C CYS A 591 -25.58 -15.79 3.33
N ASP A 592 -25.12 -15.71 2.08
CA ASP A 592 -25.38 -16.69 1.04
C ASP A 592 -24.09 -17.09 0.28
N GLU A 593 -24.26 -17.95 -0.73
CA GLU A 593 -23.17 -18.45 -1.55
C GLU A 593 -22.82 -17.54 -2.75
N LYS A 594 -23.50 -16.41 -2.90
CA LYS A 594 -23.27 -15.47 -4.01
C LYS A 594 -22.10 -14.55 -3.68
N LEU A 595 -21.07 -14.61 -4.49
CA LEU A 595 -19.91 -13.76 -4.36
C LEU A 595 -19.79 -12.83 -5.55
N ASP A 596 -19.30 -11.63 -5.27
CA ASP A 596 -18.81 -10.72 -6.29
C ASP A 596 -17.34 -11.02 -6.58
N ALA A 597 -16.88 -10.64 -7.77
CA ALA A 597 -15.46 -10.72 -8.09
C ALA A 597 -14.62 -9.62 -7.42
N GLY A 598 -15.27 -8.70 -6.72
CA GLY A 598 -14.65 -7.54 -6.07
C GLY A 598 -13.84 -6.70 -7.05
N ILE A 599 -12.77 -6.11 -6.56
CA ILE A 599 -11.76 -5.45 -7.41
C ILE A 599 -10.75 -6.45 -8.01
N GLY A 600 -10.92 -7.75 -7.70
CA GLY A 600 -10.12 -8.87 -8.22
C GLY A 600 -8.96 -9.28 -7.33
N HIS A 601 -8.80 -8.67 -6.16
CA HIS A 601 -7.72 -9.00 -5.23
C HIS A 601 -7.86 -10.44 -4.72
N GLY A 602 -9.03 -10.86 -4.24
CA GLY A 602 -9.26 -12.23 -3.80
C GLY A 602 -9.15 -13.27 -4.93
N THR A 603 -9.52 -12.89 -6.18
CA THR A 603 -9.27 -13.73 -7.36
C THR A 603 -7.77 -13.98 -7.56
N HIS A 604 -6.95 -12.92 -7.42
CA HIS A 604 -5.50 -12.99 -7.54
C HIS A 604 -4.89 -13.86 -6.44
N VAL A 605 -5.28 -13.62 -5.21
CA VAL A 605 -4.84 -14.35 -4.00
C VAL A 605 -5.20 -15.83 -4.08
N ALA A 606 -6.45 -16.16 -4.44
CA ALA A 606 -6.89 -17.55 -4.59
C ALA A 606 -6.11 -18.31 -5.69
N GLY A 607 -5.81 -17.60 -6.78
CA GLY A 607 -4.97 -18.12 -7.85
C GLY A 607 -3.58 -18.53 -7.40
N LEU A 608 -2.96 -17.73 -6.53
CA LEU A 608 -1.64 -18.03 -5.96
C LEU A 608 -1.69 -19.18 -4.96
N ALA A 609 -2.68 -19.21 -4.07
CA ALA A 609 -2.75 -20.23 -3.04
C ALA A 609 -3.02 -21.63 -3.63
N ALA A 610 -4.06 -21.75 -4.44
CA ALA A 610 -4.53 -23.05 -4.92
C ALA A 610 -5.11 -23.03 -6.34
N GLY A 611 -4.78 -22.06 -7.19
CA GLY A 611 -5.17 -22.05 -8.60
C GLY A 611 -4.65 -23.27 -9.37
N SER A 612 -5.26 -23.63 -10.50
CA SER A 612 -4.78 -24.71 -11.38
C SER A 612 -3.34 -24.47 -11.83
N ALA A 613 -2.58 -25.55 -12.00
CA ALA A 613 -1.24 -25.52 -12.56
C ALA A 613 -1.21 -25.62 -14.10
N ASP A 614 -2.36 -25.59 -14.77
CA ASP A 614 -2.46 -25.80 -16.22
C ASP A 614 -1.71 -24.71 -17.02
N ARG A 615 -1.55 -23.52 -16.43
CA ARG A 615 -0.83 -22.38 -17.02
C ARG A 615 0.56 -22.13 -16.42
N VAL A 616 1.14 -23.15 -15.76
CA VAL A 616 2.49 -23.03 -15.15
C VAL A 616 3.56 -22.58 -16.15
N GLY A 617 3.47 -23.02 -17.41
CA GLY A 617 4.36 -22.61 -18.49
C GLY A 617 4.23 -21.13 -18.88
N GLN A 618 3.12 -20.49 -18.50
CA GLN A 618 2.85 -19.05 -18.72
C GLN A 618 3.09 -18.22 -17.45
N GLY A 619 3.58 -18.85 -16.37
CA GLY A 619 3.89 -18.21 -15.11
C GLY A 619 2.72 -18.08 -14.14
N ALA A 620 1.53 -18.58 -14.46
CA ALA A 620 0.36 -18.59 -13.59
C ALA A 620 0.08 -20.00 -13.09
N ALA A 621 0.26 -20.22 -11.79
CA ALA A 621 -0.08 -21.47 -11.12
C ALA A 621 -0.25 -21.24 -9.62
N GLY A 622 -1.23 -21.90 -9.02
CA GLY A 622 -1.34 -21.96 -7.56
C GLY A 622 -0.31 -22.92 -6.96
N VAL A 623 0.10 -22.63 -5.74
CA VAL A 623 1.10 -23.45 -5.02
C VAL A 623 0.57 -24.85 -4.72
N ALA A 624 -0.72 -24.97 -4.33
CA ALA A 624 -1.38 -26.24 -4.02
C ALA A 624 -2.53 -26.54 -5.02
N PRO A 625 -2.21 -26.83 -6.30
CA PRO A 625 -3.20 -26.83 -7.38
C PRO A 625 -4.25 -27.94 -7.29
N ASN A 626 -4.07 -28.96 -6.45
CA ASN A 626 -5.01 -30.05 -6.27
C ASN A 626 -5.89 -29.89 -5.03
N CYS A 627 -5.67 -28.83 -4.21
CA CYS A 627 -6.53 -28.53 -3.06
C CYS A 627 -7.84 -27.88 -3.50
N LYS A 628 -8.85 -27.94 -2.64
CA LYS A 628 -10.09 -27.20 -2.80
C LYS A 628 -9.95 -25.77 -2.29
N ILE A 629 -10.77 -24.87 -2.80
CA ILE A 629 -10.80 -23.46 -2.44
C ILE A 629 -12.16 -23.15 -1.84
N MET A 630 -12.17 -22.57 -0.64
CA MET A 630 -13.37 -22.00 0.00
C MET A 630 -13.27 -20.49 -0.05
N PRO A 631 -13.94 -19.83 -1.00
CA PRO A 631 -13.91 -18.38 -1.07
C PRO A 631 -14.90 -17.79 -0.06
N VAL A 632 -14.41 -16.79 0.71
CA VAL A 632 -15.23 -16.09 1.72
C VAL A 632 -15.08 -14.60 1.51
N GLN A 633 -16.16 -13.96 1.07
CA GLN A 633 -16.21 -12.53 0.83
C GLN A 633 -16.49 -11.78 2.13
N VAL A 634 -15.61 -10.82 2.48
CA VAL A 634 -15.70 -9.98 3.68
C VAL A 634 -15.69 -8.49 3.38
N PHE A 635 -15.95 -8.14 2.12
CA PHE A 635 -16.11 -6.76 1.65
C PHE A 635 -17.53 -6.52 1.16
N ASP A 636 -18.10 -5.40 1.60
CA ASP A 636 -19.30 -4.81 1.02
C ASP A 636 -18.81 -3.68 0.09
N HIS A 637 -18.88 -3.91 -1.21
CA HIS A 637 -18.19 -3.13 -2.24
C HIS A 637 -16.68 -3.05 -1.93
N ASN A 638 -16.15 -1.86 -1.63
CA ASN A 638 -14.74 -1.64 -1.29
C ASN A 638 -14.51 -1.42 0.20
N GLN A 639 -15.54 -1.64 1.03
CA GLN A 639 -15.48 -1.43 2.47
C GLN A 639 -15.39 -2.77 3.21
N CYS A 640 -14.51 -2.83 4.18
CA CYS A 640 -14.36 -3.97 5.05
C CYS A 640 -14.30 -3.52 6.51
N THR A 641 -14.75 -4.37 7.41
CA THR A 641 -14.69 -4.11 8.84
C THR A 641 -14.01 -5.24 9.59
N ILE A 642 -13.56 -4.96 10.81
CA ILE A 642 -12.96 -5.98 11.68
C ILE A 642 -13.91 -7.16 11.90
N SER A 643 -15.20 -6.88 12.06
CA SER A 643 -16.21 -7.91 12.26
C SER A 643 -16.40 -8.76 11.01
N GLY A 644 -16.38 -8.15 9.82
CA GLY A 644 -16.45 -8.86 8.55
C GLY A 644 -15.32 -9.87 8.43
N VAL A 645 -14.08 -9.46 8.73
CA VAL A 645 -12.91 -10.37 8.71
C VAL A 645 -13.03 -11.48 9.75
N ILE A 646 -13.42 -11.16 10.99
CA ILE A 646 -13.59 -12.17 12.04
C ILE A 646 -14.70 -13.17 11.66
N ARG A 647 -15.83 -12.70 11.14
CA ARG A 647 -16.93 -13.57 10.66
C ARG A 647 -16.46 -14.47 9.52
N GLY A 648 -15.71 -13.94 8.56
CA GLY A 648 -15.13 -14.73 7.46
C GLY A 648 -14.20 -15.83 7.95
N ILE A 649 -13.32 -15.53 8.90
CA ILE A 649 -12.43 -16.52 9.53
C ILE A 649 -13.26 -17.56 10.28
N MET A 650 -14.25 -17.16 11.08
CA MET A 650 -15.10 -18.05 11.85
C MET A 650 -15.93 -18.96 10.96
N TYR A 651 -16.46 -18.44 9.85
CA TYR A 651 -17.11 -19.27 8.83
C TYR A 651 -16.15 -20.35 8.28
N ALA A 652 -14.95 -19.95 7.86
CA ALA A 652 -13.96 -20.88 7.32
C ALA A 652 -13.58 -21.98 8.34
N VAL A 653 -13.34 -21.61 9.61
CA VAL A 653 -12.99 -22.52 10.70
C VAL A 653 -14.12 -23.50 10.99
N ARG A 654 -15.37 -23.04 11.06
CA ARG A 654 -16.53 -23.90 11.32
C ARG A 654 -16.86 -24.85 10.17
N ASN A 655 -16.53 -24.44 8.94
CA ASN A 655 -16.74 -25.23 7.74
C ASN A 655 -15.55 -26.10 7.35
N ASP A 656 -14.65 -26.35 8.32
CA ASP A 656 -13.53 -27.30 8.26
C ASP A 656 -12.47 -26.92 7.18
N ALA A 657 -12.18 -25.63 7.04
CA ALA A 657 -11.01 -25.18 6.29
C ALA A 657 -9.73 -25.64 7.01
N ASP A 658 -8.77 -26.18 6.28
CA ASP A 658 -7.48 -26.61 6.81
C ASP A 658 -6.50 -25.44 6.98
N VAL A 659 -6.56 -24.52 6.04
CA VAL A 659 -5.72 -23.32 6.01
C VAL A 659 -6.59 -22.15 5.56
N VAL A 660 -6.43 -21.02 6.22
CA VAL A 660 -7.13 -19.77 5.86
C VAL A 660 -6.09 -18.71 5.48
N ASN A 661 -6.24 -18.13 4.30
CA ASN A 661 -5.47 -16.97 3.86
C ASN A 661 -6.22 -15.70 4.20
N ILE A 662 -5.57 -14.76 4.87
CA ILE A 662 -6.09 -13.44 5.19
C ILE A 662 -5.10 -12.39 4.68
N SER A 663 -5.39 -11.86 3.48
CA SER A 663 -4.58 -10.83 2.82
C SER A 663 -5.15 -9.43 3.04
N ILE A 664 -5.65 -9.15 4.25
CA ILE A 664 -6.31 -7.91 4.65
C ILE A 664 -5.56 -7.30 5.82
N GLY A 665 -5.28 -6.00 5.76
CA GLY A 665 -4.60 -5.24 6.80
C GLY A 665 -5.50 -4.21 7.46
N MET A 666 -5.12 -3.75 8.66
CA MET A 666 -5.76 -2.62 9.32
C MET A 666 -5.14 -1.31 8.82
N ASN A 667 -5.98 -0.26 8.74
CA ASN A 667 -5.49 1.11 8.56
C ASN A 667 -4.84 1.58 9.85
N PHE A 668 -3.64 2.12 9.72
CA PHE A 668 -2.95 2.71 10.85
C PHE A 668 -3.02 4.23 10.78
N PRO A 669 -3.22 4.88 11.92
CA PRO A 669 -3.11 6.35 12.04
C PRO A 669 -1.64 6.81 12.04
N ILE A 670 -0.74 5.99 11.54
CA ILE A 670 0.67 6.30 11.38
C ILE A 670 0.87 6.70 9.92
N ASP A 671 1.39 7.90 9.70
CA ASP A 671 1.79 8.32 8.37
C ASP A 671 2.91 7.39 7.85
N PRO A 672 2.64 6.56 6.83
CA PRO A 672 3.66 5.64 6.30
C PRO A 672 4.86 6.37 5.68
N ARG A 673 4.74 7.70 5.48
CA ARG A 673 5.81 8.56 4.95
C ARG A 673 6.83 8.98 6.02
N SER A 674 6.42 8.98 7.27
CA SER A 674 7.29 9.20 8.41
C SER A 674 7.30 7.92 9.24
N THR A 675 8.07 6.90 8.85
CA THR A 675 8.18 5.70 9.70
C THR A 675 8.51 6.14 11.14
N PRO A 676 7.51 6.19 12.04
CA PRO A 676 7.76 6.68 13.39
C PRO A 676 8.70 5.73 14.11
N PRO A 677 9.42 6.20 15.12
CA PRO A 677 10.22 5.34 15.96
C PRO A 677 9.42 4.15 16.49
N ILE A 678 10.02 2.97 16.59
CA ILE A 678 9.34 1.73 17.01
C ILE A 678 8.56 1.90 18.32
N ASN A 679 9.04 2.76 19.25
CA ASN A 679 8.34 3.02 20.50
C ASN A 679 7.01 3.77 20.29
N GLU A 680 6.95 4.69 19.36
CA GLU A 680 5.71 5.40 18.99
C GLU A 680 4.73 4.45 18.32
N GLN A 681 5.22 3.60 17.41
CA GLN A 681 4.40 2.56 16.79
C GLN A 681 3.76 1.64 17.84
N LYS A 682 4.50 1.23 18.88
CA LYS A 682 3.97 0.42 19.98
C LYS A 682 2.93 1.18 20.79
N GLN A 683 3.13 2.47 21.06
CA GLN A 683 2.16 3.28 21.79
C GLN A 683 0.82 3.40 21.03
N VAL A 684 0.86 3.60 19.71
CA VAL A 684 -0.34 3.58 18.87
C VAL A 684 -1.06 2.24 18.98
N ALA A 685 -0.31 1.15 18.92
CA ALA A 685 -0.85 -0.18 19.01
C ALA A 685 -1.56 -0.44 20.36
N ASP A 686 -0.93 -0.02 21.44
CA ASP A 686 -1.50 -0.20 22.81
C ASP A 686 -2.71 0.73 23.03
N ARG A 687 -2.72 1.92 22.45
CA ARG A 687 -3.80 2.88 22.59
C ARG A 687 -5.07 2.45 21.85
N TYR A 688 -4.95 2.03 20.59
CA TYR A 688 -6.11 1.83 19.71
C TYR A 688 -6.55 0.37 19.55
N PHE A 689 -5.65 -0.59 19.72
CA PHE A 689 -5.94 -1.98 19.34
C PHE A 689 -5.97 -2.97 20.51
N LYS A 690 -5.58 -2.55 21.70
CA LYS A 690 -5.63 -3.41 22.88
C LYS A 690 -7.03 -4.00 23.16
N PRO A 691 -8.14 -3.28 23.04
CA PRO A 691 -9.48 -3.84 23.22
C PRO A 691 -9.82 -5.00 22.27
N ALA A 692 -9.23 -5.01 21.06
CA ALA A 692 -9.46 -6.07 20.07
C ALA A 692 -8.63 -7.34 20.31
N GLU A 693 -7.60 -7.31 21.19
CA GLU A 693 -6.68 -8.45 21.41
C GLU A 693 -7.41 -9.69 21.94
N ASP A 694 -8.35 -9.50 22.85
CA ASP A 694 -9.10 -10.62 23.45
C ASP A 694 -9.99 -11.33 22.45
N VAL A 695 -10.58 -10.58 21.52
CA VAL A 695 -11.38 -11.16 20.42
C VAL A 695 -10.49 -11.93 19.47
N TRP A 696 -9.32 -11.38 19.07
CA TRP A 696 -8.37 -12.08 18.21
C TRP A 696 -7.83 -13.34 18.87
N LYS A 697 -7.51 -13.28 20.17
CA LYS A 697 -7.10 -14.48 20.92
C LYS A 697 -8.16 -15.56 20.86
N TRP A 698 -9.43 -15.20 21.08
CA TRP A 698 -10.54 -16.15 20.99
C TRP A 698 -10.65 -16.75 19.57
N VAL A 699 -10.53 -15.95 18.49
CA VAL A 699 -10.53 -16.44 17.10
C VAL A 699 -9.42 -17.47 16.88
N PHE A 700 -8.21 -17.19 17.37
CA PHE A 700 -7.07 -18.11 17.24
C PHE A 700 -7.26 -19.41 18.02
N ASP A 701 -7.88 -19.31 19.20
CA ASP A 701 -8.22 -20.50 20.02
C ASP A 701 -9.27 -21.37 19.29
N GLN A 702 -10.27 -20.76 18.63
CA GLN A 702 -11.24 -21.50 17.80
C GLN A 702 -10.55 -22.20 16.61
N ALA A 703 -9.69 -21.49 15.88
CA ALA A 703 -8.94 -22.06 14.77
C ALA A 703 -8.03 -23.22 15.24
N SER A 704 -7.34 -23.04 16.39
CA SER A 704 -6.47 -24.07 16.97
C SER A 704 -7.23 -25.33 17.39
N LYS A 705 -8.44 -25.20 17.96
CA LYS A 705 -9.32 -26.34 18.33
C LYS A 705 -9.70 -27.20 17.11
N LYS A 706 -9.86 -26.56 15.94
CA LYS A 706 -10.18 -27.23 14.67
C LYS A 706 -8.94 -27.64 13.89
N ASN A 707 -7.73 -27.37 14.41
CA ASN A 707 -6.46 -27.52 13.71
C ASN A 707 -6.42 -26.79 12.36
N THR A 708 -7.14 -25.66 12.24
CA THR A 708 -7.10 -24.75 11.09
C THR A 708 -5.92 -23.79 11.26
N ILE A 709 -5.09 -23.64 10.24
CA ILE A 709 -3.91 -22.76 10.25
C ILE A 709 -4.27 -21.43 9.59
N LEU A 710 -4.12 -20.33 10.32
CA LEU A 710 -4.35 -18.98 9.81
C LEU A 710 -3.05 -18.36 9.29
N VAL A 711 -3.06 -17.85 8.06
CA VAL A 711 -1.91 -17.19 7.41
C VAL A 711 -2.28 -15.76 7.08
N PHE A 712 -1.54 -14.81 7.63
CA PHE A 712 -1.79 -13.37 7.48
C PHE A 712 -0.70 -12.70 6.66
N ALA A 713 -1.10 -11.75 5.82
CA ALA A 713 -0.19 -10.76 5.24
C ALA A 713 0.30 -9.78 6.32
N ALA A 714 1.60 -9.47 6.33
CA ALA A 714 2.17 -8.57 7.34
C ALA A 714 1.78 -7.10 7.17
N GLY A 715 1.37 -6.68 5.98
CA GLY A 715 1.04 -5.30 5.62
C GLY A 715 2.13 -4.60 4.81
N ASN A 716 1.80 -3.45 4.21
CA ASN A 716 2.58 -2.81 3.15
C ASN A 716 2.98 -1.35 3.48
N ASN A 717 3.20 -1.02 4.75
CA ASN A 717 3.41 0.36 5.21
C ASN A 717 4.80 0.61 5.79
N HIS A 718 5.73 -0.34 5.64
CA HIS A 718 7.05 -0.29 6.27
C HIS A 718 6.98 -0.05 7.78
N LEU A 719 6.07 -0.71 8.46
CA LEU A 719 5.84 -0.60 9.89
C LEU A 719 6.16 -1.92 10.62
N LEU A 720 6.29 -1.84 11.94
CA LEU A 720 6.38 -3.04 12.77
C LEU A 720 5.09 -3.84 12.65
N ALA A 721 5.14 -5.07 12.13
CA ALA A 721 3.95 -5.90 11.94
C ALA A 721 3.15 -6.11 13.23
N ALA A 722 3.85 -6.19 14.37
CA ALA A 722 3.25 -6.32 15.70
C ALA A 722 2.35 -5.15 16.15
N ILE A 723 2.25 -4.06 15.36
CA ILE A 723 1.24 -3.03 15.62
C ILE A 723 -0.15 -3.63 15.47
N GLN A 724 -0.34 -4.51 14.50
CA GLN A 724 -1.61 -5.17 14.24
C GLN A 724 -1.88 -6.26 15.28
N PRO A 725 -2.99 -6.22 16.03
CA PRO A 725 -3.26 -7.17 17.11
C PRO A 725 -3.32 -8.61 16.62
N GLN A 726 -3.86 -8.84 15.41
CA GLN A 726 -3.93 -10.18 14.81
C GLN A 726 -2.55 -10.76 14.44
N LEU A 727 -1.51 -9.93 14.31
CA LEU A 727 -0.15 -10.38 13.98
C LEU A 727 0.75 -10.58 15.20
N ARG A 728 0.20 -10.50 16.43
CA ARG A 728 0.97 -10.67 17.67
C ARG A 728 1.03 -12.11 18.17
N SER A 729 0.18 -12.98 17.63
CA SER A 729 0.03 -14.36 18.11
C SER A 729 1.04 -15.32 17.46
N ALA A 730 1.57 -16.24 18.26
CA ALA A 730 2.32 -17.40 17.75
C ALA A 730 1.42 -18.51 17.16
N ASN A 731 0.09 -18.37 17.28
CA ASN A 731 -0.88 -19.31 16.71
C ASN A 731 -1.31 -18.94 15.28
N THR A 732 -0.56 -18.06 14.63
CA THR A 732 -0.75 -17.66 13.24
C THR A 732 0.58 -17.68 12.49
N ILE A 733 0.55 -17.69 11.16
CA ILE A 733 1.74 -17.54 10.32
C ILE A 733 1.66 -16.17 9.63
N ASN A 734 2.56 -15.26 9.98
CA ASN A 734 2.58 -13.91 9.45
C ASN A 734 3.69 -13.79 8.41
N VAL A 735 3.35 -13.27 7.23
CA VAL A 735 4.18 -13.35 6.03
C VAL A 735 4.58 -11.98 5.52
N GLY A 736 5.89 -11.72 5.44
CA GLY A 736 6.47 -10.55 4.79
C GLY A 736 6.77 -10.77 3.30
N ALA A 737 6.95 -9.70 2.56
CA ALA A 737 7.14 -9.73 1.12
C ALA A 737 8.61 -9.58 0.70
N LEU A 738 9.04 -10.42 -0.23
CA LEU A 738 10.34 -10.38 -0.87
C LEU A 738 10.26 -9.98 -2.34
N GLY A 739 11.23 -9.20 -2.76
CA GLY A 739 11.62 -9.07 -4.16
C GLY A 739 12.63 -10.15 -4.56
N GLN A 740 13.33 -9.93 -5.67
CA GLN A 740 14.40 -10.84 -6.14
C GLN A 740 15.53 -11.01 -5.13
N ASN A 741 16.26 -12.11 -5.24
CA ASN A 741 17.47 -12.41 -4.46
C ASN A 741 17.25 -12.38 -2.95
N ASN A 742 16.03 -12.70 -2.49
CA ASN A 742 15.63 -12.68 -1.08
C ASN A 742 15.86 -11.32 -0.40
N ILE A 743 15.66 -10.23 -1.12
CA ILE A 743 15.67 -8.89 -0.55
C ILE A 743 14.25 -8.58 -0.09
N MET A 744 14.09 -8.22 1.18
CA MET A 744 12.80 -7.75 1.68
C MET A 744 12.44 -6.44 0.99
N THR A 745 11.18 -6.31 0.55
CA THR A 745 10.72 -5.09 -0.13
C THR A 745 10.65 -3.93 0.85
N GLU A 746 10.96 -2.72 0.40
CA GLU A 746 11.00 -1.53 1.26
C GLU A 746 9.64 -1.21 1.93
N TRP A 747 8.55 -1.54 1.26
CA TRP A 747 7.21 -1.31 1.77
C TRP A 747 6.68 -2.42 2.69
N SER A 748 7.28 -3.61 2.73
CA SER A 748 6.81 -4.69 3.59
C SER A 748 6.92 -4.33 5.06
N ASN A 749 5.86 -4.61 5.82
CA ASN A 749 5.93 -4.57 7.27
C ASN A 749 6.89 -5.66 7.78
N PHE A 750 7.55 -5.41 8.91
CA PHE A 750 8.71 -6.17 9.40
C PHE A 750 8.65 -6.48 10.90
N GLY A 751 9.66 -7.18 11.39
CA GLY A 751 9.89 -7.46 12.81
C GLY A 751 9.67 -8.92 13.20
N LYS A 752 9.90 -9.24 14.47
CA LYS A 752 9.93 -10.62 15.01
C LYS A 752 8.62 -11.41 14.84
N THR A 753 7.50 -10.73 14.66
CA THR A 753 6.21 -11.37 14.43
C THR A 753 5.96 -11.71 12.96
N VAL A 754 6.83 -11.27 12.05
CA VAL A 754 6.89 -11.78 10.68
C VAL A 754 7.72 -13.06 10.69
N TYR A 755 7.05 -14.20 10.83
CA TYR A 755 7.72 -15.48 11.06
C TYR A 755 8.43 -16.02 9.83
N VAL A 756 7.94 -15.69 8.64
CA VAL A 756 8.53 -16.09 7.36
C VAL A 756 8.31 -15.00 6.31
N THR A 757 9.07 -15.09 5.25
CA THR A 757 8.93 -14.21 4.08
C THR A 757 8.79 -15.03 2.81
N ALA A 758 8.07 -14.50 1.82
CA ALA A 758 7.86 -15.13 0.54
C ALA A 758 7.86 -14.09 -0.60
N PRO A 759 8.02 -14.48 -1.86
CA PRO A 759 7.90 -13.58 -2.99
C PRO A 759 6.61 -12.75 -2.96
N GLY A 760 6.71 -11.42 -3.09
CA GLY A 760 5.57 -10.51 -3.02
C GLY A 760 5.64 -9.34 -3.99
N ALA A 761 6.70 -9.24 -4.82
CA ALA A 761 6.87 -8.20 -5.83
C ALA A 761 6.75 -8.80 -7.24
N GLY A 762 5.96 -8.16 -8.13
CA GLY A 762 5.75 -8.60 -9.51
C GLY A 762 5.19 -10.02 -9.59
N ILE A 763 4.16 -10.32 -8.82
CA ILE A 763 3.58 -11.67 -8.72
C ILE A 763 2.41 -11.82 -9.69
N TYR A 764 2.59 -12.67 -10.68
CA TYR A 764 1.62 -12.90 -11.74
C TYR A 764 0.58 -13.96 -11.35
N SER A 765 -0.72 -13.61 -11.40
CA SER A 765 -1.82 -14.52 -11.05
C SER A 765 -3.13 -14.14 -11.75
N SER A 766 -4.20 -14.88 -11.44
CA SER A 766 -5.54 -14.70 -12.00
C SER A 766 -6.21 -13.40 -11.61
N MET A 767 -6.99 -12.85 -12.53
CA MET A 767 -7.86 -11.66 -12.35
C MET A 767 -9.24 -11.94 -12.95
N PRO A 768 -10.30 -11.27 -12.48
CA PRO A 768 -11.64 -11.49 -13.01
C PRO A 768 -11.73 -11.46 -14.53
N GLY A 769 -12.60 -12.31 -15.11
CA GLY A 769 -12.80 -12.42 -16.56
C GLY A 769 -11.72 -13.25 -17.27
N ASN A 770 -11.13 -14.25 -16.59
CA ASN A 770 -10.06 -15.09 -17.11
C ASN A 770 -8.81 -14.29 -17.55
N ARG A 771 -8.59 -13.13 -16.92
CA ARG A 771 -7.38 -12.32 -17.11
C ARG A 771 -6.31 -12.72 -16.11
N TYR A 772 -5.10 -12.22 -16.32
CA TYR A 772 -3.93 -12.45 -15.49
C TYR A 772 -3.09 -11.18 -15.44
N GLU A 773 -2.71 -10.75 -14.23
CA GLU A 773 -1.94 -9.52 -14.04
C GLU A 773 -0.86 -9.74 -12.95
N GLU A 774 0.12 -8.85 -12.93
CA GLU A 774 1.14 -8.78 -11.87
C GLU A 774 0.66 -7.82 -10.78
N GLN A 775 0.82 -8.25 -9.52
CA GLN A 775 0.56 -7.40 -8.36
C GLN A 775 1.71 -7.48 -7.36
N ASP A 776 1.82 -6.42 -6.55
CA ASP A 776 2.80 -6.28 -5.48
C ASP A 776 2.09 -6.27 -4.12
N GLY A 777 2.64 -6.90 -3.12
CA GLY A 777 2.10 -6.85 -1.75
C GLY A 777 2.49 -8.05 -0.89
N THR A 778 2.44 -7.87 0.42
CA THR A 778 2.41 -8.98 1.37
C THR A 778 1.18 -9.86 1.15
N SER A 779 0.12 -9.28 0.55
CA SER A 779 -1.07 -9.97 0.06
C SER A 779 -0.78 -11.03 -0.99
N MET A 780 0.32 -10.95 -1.74
CA MET A 780 0.78 -11.95 -2.71
C MET A 780 1.74 -12.95 -2.07
N ALA A 781 2.49 -12.53 -1.06
CA ALA A 781 3.39 -13.41 -0.31
C ALA A 781 2.62 -14.39 0.60
N ALA A 782 1.57 -13.94 1.27
CA ALA A 782 0.75 -14.76 2.17
C ALA A 782 0.13 -15.98 1.47
N PRO A 783 -0.53 -15.88 0.29
CA PRO A 783 -1.12 -17.03 -0.38
C PRO A 783 -0.08 -18.04 -0.87
N ILE A 784 1.15 -17.64 -1.17
CA ILE A 784 2.24 -18.57 -1.46
C ILE A 784 2.52 -19.44 -0.24
N VAL A 785 2.64 -18.84 0.95
CA VAL A 785 2.83 -19.60 2.20
C VAL A 785 1.60 -20.42 2.54
N THR A 786 0.39 -19.88 2.33
CA THR A 786 -0.88 -20.62 2.49
C THR A 786 -0.88 -21.91 1.66
N GLY A 787 -0.49 -21.81 0.40
CA GLY A 787 -0.37 -22.99 -0.47
C GLY A 787 0.70 -23.97 0.00
N ILE A 788 1.85 -23.50 0.50
CA ILE A 788 2.89 -24.40 1.07
C ILE A 788 2.34 -25.13 2.30
N VAL A 789 1.60 -24.46 3.17
CA VAL A 789 0.93 -25.09 4.33
C VAL A 789 -0.13 -26.09 3.87
N ALA A 790 -0.87 -25.79 2.79
CA ALA A 790 -1.81 -26.72 2.20
C ALA A 790 -1.11 -27.98 1.63
N LEU A 791 0.09 -27.85 1.04
CA LEU A 791 0.93 -28.98 0.66
C LEU A 791 1.38 -29.78 1.89
N MET A 792 1.73 -29.12 3.00
CA MET A 792 2.04 -29.79 4.27
C MET A 792 0.84 -30.57 4.81
N LYS A 793 -0.35 -29.96 4.83
CA LYS A 793 -1.61 -30.64 5.23
C LYS A 793 -1.95 -31.83 4.31
N SER A 794 -1.53 -31.76 3.06
CA SER A 794 -1.73 -32.84 2.09
C SER A 794 -0.85 -34.05 2.33
N VAL A 795 0.32 -33.91 2.94
CA VAL A 795 1.21 -35.01 3.32
C VAL A 795 1.00 -35.46 4.77
N ASN A 796 0.54 -34.59 5.64
CA ASN A 796 0.18 -34.87 7.02
C ASN A 796 -0.97 -33.95 7.46
N LYS A 797 -2.21 -34.44 7.42
CA LYS A 797 -3.42 -33.67 7.75
C LYS A 797 -3.42 -33.11 9.18
N ASN A 798 -2.71 -33.75 10.10
CA ASN A 798 -2.67 -33.38 11.51
C ASN A 798 -1.59 -32.35 11.85
N VAL A 799 -0.82 -31.86 10.87
CA VAL A 799 0.20 -30.83 11.13
C VAL A 799 -0.44 -29.61 11.82
N THR A 800 0.17 -29.20 12.93
CA THR A 800 -0.27 -28.03 13.71
C THR A 800 0.40 -26.75 13.20
N VAL A 801 -0.14 -25.59 13.58
CA VAL A 801 0.47 -24.29 13.25
C VAL A 801 1.93 -24.21 13.74
N SER A 802 2.21 -24.71 14.95
CA SER A 802 3.58 -24.70 15.50
C SER A 802 4.55 -25.56 14.68
N GLN A 803 4.12 -26.76 14.27
CA GLN A 803 4.93 -27.65 13.43
C GLN A 803 5.16 -27.05 12.04
N ALA A 804 4.12 -26.50 11.40
CA ALA A 804 4.21 -25.84 10.12
C ALA A 804 5.17 -24.65 10.16
N THR A 805 5.00 -23.76 11.16
CA THR A 805 5.88 -22.60 11.37
C THR A 805 7.33 -23.03 11.61
N SER A 806 7.56 -24.02 12.49
CA SER A 806 8.88 -24.56 12.74
C SER A 806 9.54 -25.16 11.48
N ALA A 807 8.74 -25.86 10.65
CA ALA A 807 9.24 -26.39 9.39
C ALA A 807 9.64 -25.28 8.42
N LEU A 808 8.79 -24.27 8.22
CA LEU A 808 9.05 -23.14 7.34
C LEU A 808 10.29 -22.34 7.79
N VAL A 809 10.38 -22.04 9.08
CA VAL A 809 11.49 -21.25 9.63
C VAL A 809 12.82 -22.00 9.54
N SER A 810 12.83 -23.26 10.01
CA SER A 810 14.09 -24.03 10.10
C SER A 810 14.64 -24.51 8.75
N THR A 811 13.82 -24.54 7.70
CA THR A 811 14.25 -24.93 6.35
C THR A 811 14.41 -23.75 5.40
N GLY A 812 13.99 -22.55 5.84
CA GLY A 812 14.08 -21.33 5.08
C GLY A 812 15.54 -20.88 4.88
N VAL A 813 15.73 -19.95 3.96
CA VAL A 813 17.04 -19.35 3.67
C VAL A 813 17.07 -17.90 4.14
N GLY A 814 18.29 -17.41 4.47
CA GLY A 814 18.46 -16.04 4.94
C GLY A 814 17.97 -15.00 3.94
N ILE A 815 17.49 -13.90 4.47
CA ILE A 815 17.02 -12.73 3.70
C ILE A 815 17.95 -11.53 3.93
N ARG A 816 17.85 -10.55 3.02
CA ARG A 816 18.55 -9.27 3.14
C ARG A 816 17.52 -8.16 3.46
N ASN A 817 17.94 -7.16 4.23
CA ASN A 817 17.10 -6.01 4.65
C ASN A 817 15.84 -6.42 5.43
N GLY A 818 15.91 -7.53 6.19
CA GLY A 818 14.72 -8.14 6.80
C GLY A 818 14.29 -7.59 8.15
N ASN A 819 15.06 -6.69 8.78
CA ASN A 819 14.71 -6.03 10.06
C ASN A 819 14.11 -6.99 11.10
N GLU A 820 14.83 -8.07 11.44
CA GLU A 820 14.42 -9.16 12.36
C GLU A 820 13.26 -10.05 11.85
N SER A 821 12.85 -9.92 10.60
CA SER A 821 11.85 -10.81 9.98
C SER A 821 12.42 -12.19 9.69
N GLY A 822 11.54 -13.19 9.65
CA GLY A 822 11.91 -14.57 9.41
C GLY A 822 12.41 -14.87 7.99
N PRO A 823 12.95 -16.08 7.76
CA PRO A 823 13.63 -16.46 6.52
C PRO A 823 12.67 -16.57 5.32
N ALA A 824 13.26 -16.56 4.12
CA ALA A 824 12.55 -16.87 2.88
C ALA A 824 12.19 -18.37 2.83
N VAL A 825 10.93 -18.66 2.54
CA VAL A 825 10.40 -20.03 2.53
C VAL A 825 11.03 -20.89 1.43
N GLN A 826 11.20 -22.19 1.74
CA GLN A 826 11.66 -23.24 0.82
C GLN A 826 10.66 -24.40 0.88
N ALA A 827 9.71 -24.43 -0.06
CA ALA A 827 8.57 -25.34 -0.04
C ALA A 827 8.96 -26.82 -0.04
N ASP A 828 9.93 -27.19 -0.88
CA ASP A 828 10.41 -28.55 -0.99
C ASP A 828 10.93 -29.12 0.34
N LYS A 829 11.77 -28.35 1.03
CA LYS A 829 12.36 -28.75 2.31
C LYS A 829 11.32 -28.76 3.42
N ALA A 830 10.45 -27.74 3.44
CA ALA A 830 9.44 -27.60 4.47
C ALA A 830 8.38 -28.73 4.39
N VAL A 831 7.88 -29.04 3.18
CA VAL A 831 6.93 -30.13 2.95
C VAL A 831 7.59 -31.50 3.25
N ASN A 832 8.84 -31.68 2.83
CA ASN A 832 9.56 -32.91 3.12
C ASN A 832 9.77 -33.13 4.63
N LYS A 833 10.06 -32.06 5.38
CA LYS A 833 10.20 -32.12 6.85
C LYS A 833 8.90 -32.55 7.53
N ILE A 834 7.75 -32.04 7.09
CA ILE A 834 6.43 -32.43 7.62
C ILE A 834 6.06 -33.88 7.22
N LYS A 835 6.46 -34.32 6.03
CA LYS A 835 6.23 -35.71 5.57
C LYS A 835 6.96 -36.73 6.44
N GLN A 836 8.05 -36.33 7.10
CA GLN A 836 8.86 -37.20 7.96
C GLN A 836 8.35 -37.24 9.42
N LEU A 837 7.41 -36.35 9.83
CA LEU A 837 6.73 -36.39 11.11
C LEU A 837 5.55 -37.36 11.11
#